data_3ab255da609160d93f516001caf4d456
#
_entry.id   3ab255da609160d93f516001caf4d456
#
_cell.length_a   1.000
_cell.length_b   1.000
_cell.length_c   1.000
_cell.angle_alpha   90.00
_cell.angle_beta   90.00
_cell.angle_gamma   90.00
#
_symmetry.space_group_name_H-M   'P 1'
#
loop_
_entity.id
_entity.type
_entity.pdbx_description
1 polymer ?
#
loop_
_entity_poly.entity_id
_entity_poly.type
_entity_poly.pdbx_seq_one_letter_code
_entity_poly.pdbx_strand_id
1 'polypeptide(L)'
;MDEREQVYLAALAGLLHDVGKFAQRADAPLREIADAEARRDVKYEHALAGYSFVQDFAGMLTADARRELSGVAYHHAPKSDADERVRLADWLSAGEREELDGAKDDQRVPYLRSAFSRLQGFDGKWYLPLERLRFDYAVLFPRQGEPTEWKDTYRAEYFKLWEKFEAACKPLKTISDPYVYLETLYQRMLEFTWCIPSAYYRSVPDVSLYDHSRMTAGLAACLAQDKRSGAWCRATKNEDEIAILVVGDISGVQDFIYTLASSGAAKTLRGRSFYIQLLTEVVADFMLRELGLPPTNLVYAGGGNFYLLAGVTQKDKLEPLSCEVTRRLVKAHGGALHLTLAYTPLTQGDFQRPRFAEAWRRLHEESLLPAKHRPLGALSEDDMFALVGEPLGTGGDSDHTCSICGAEQQKGEQFEPGESGAETVRKCELCQSFEALGAALARATHLVWLKSPVPIQPAEVHSWQTGLENFGVRVALVDVSKPLEKNNAIPALEGVTLARISSIQEEANERPLNVALGHIPTIRVTRPLAQMVPPGVPTFDALARRSQGVERWGVLRMDVDNLGKLFQHGFEREMENNLTLSRLAALSLSLRFFFEGWLPNLATPQEDDAQDLRNQLYLQYAGGDDLFLVGAWDALPLFAERVQRSFAAYTCGNPYVTLSGGISLADERYPLYQAADDAHEAESAAKGLRDAKNALAFLGQAVPWEQFADVRKHAYELAEWCKDKGAPKALIQTLIEIASAYERDRKLDKPRFGRWTWVSFYQLTRVAARVKDTNVKEGVIAIRDAIHDAMFKPGGVIETIGLAARWAELLSRKQE
;
A
#
# COMPACT_ATOMS: atom_id res chain seq x y z
N MET A 1 -32.75 15.44 -12.00
CA MET A 1 -31.69 14.62 -11.33
C MET A 1 -31.98 13.15 -11.60
N ASP A 2 -31.04 12.39 -12.10
CA ASP A 2 -31.16 10.95 -12.19
C ASP A 2 -30.78 10.28 -10.85
N GLU A 3 -31.04 8.98 -10.71
CA GLU A 3 -30.76 8.25 -9.45
C GLU A 3 -29.27 8.22 -9.11
N ARG A 4 -28.40 8.13 -10.10
CA ARG A 4 -26.94 8.13 -9.90
C ARG A 4 -26.44 9.48 -9.41
N GLU A 5 -26.96 10.57 -9.98
CA GLU A 5 -26.65 11.92 -9.55
C GLU A 5 -27.05 12.15 -8.08
N GLN A 6 -28.22 11.64 -7.66
CA GLN A 6 -28.66 11.72 -6.25
C GLN A 6 -27.71 10.99 -5.30
N VAL A 7 -27.22 9.79 -5.69
CA VAL A 7 -26.23 9.04 -4.91
C VAL A 7 -24.92 9.81 -4.76
N TYR A 8 -24.44 10.42 -5.85
CA TYR A 8 -23.22 11.23 -5.83
C TYR A 8 -23.37 12.51 -4.99
N LEU A 9 -24.53 13.16 -5.04
CA LEU A 9 -24.79 14.36 -4.23
C LEU A 9 -24.93 14.02 -2.74
N ALA A 10 -25.54 12.88 -2.39
CA ALA A 10 -25.59 12.39 -1.02
C ALA A 10 -24.17 12.11 -0.49
N ALA A 11 -23.30 11.50 -1.31
CA ALA A 11 -21.91 11.30 -0.98
C ALA A 11 -21.16 12.63 -0.81
N LEU A 12 -21.41 13.61 -1.68
CA LEU A 12 -20.80 14.94 -1.61
C LEU A 12 -21.22 15.67 -0.33
N ALA A 13 -22.50 15.59 0.05
CA ALA A 13 -22.98 16.15 1.31
C ALA A 13 -22.31 15.48 2.53
N GLY A 14 -22.20 14.14 2.50
CA GLY A 14 -21.47 13.37 3.52
C GLY A 14 -19.98 13.70 3.58
N LEU A 15 -19.32 13.94 2.44
CA LEU A 15 -17.92 14.33 2.39
C LEU A 15 -17.67 15.72 2.99
N LEU A 16 -18.61 16.64 2.82
CA LEU A 16 -18.52 18.03 3.25
C LEU A 16 -19.09 18.32 4.64
N HIS A 17 -19.87 17.40 5.24
CA HIS A 17 -20.65 17.68 6.45
C HIS A 17 -19.84 18.31 7.58
N ASP A 18 -18.60 17.87 7.72
CA ASP A 18 -17.68 18.28 8.80
C ASP A 18 -16.50 19.16 8.32
N VAL A 19 -16.48 19.60 7.05
CA VAL A 19 -15.40 20.46 6.53
C VAL A 19 -15.25 21.75 7.34
N GLY A 20 -16.33 22.25 7.89
CA GLY A 20 -16.33 23.43 8.74
C GLY A 20 -15.58 23.26 10.06
N LYS A 21 -15.34 22.03 10.55
CA LYS A 21 -14.46 21.79 11.70
C LYS A 21 -13.02 22.24 11.41
N PHE A 22 -12.58 22.10 10.17
CA PHE A 22 -11.28 22.59 9.74
C PHE A 22 -11.25 24.11 9.79
N ALA A 23 -12.24 24.79 9.18
CA ALA A 23 -12.36 26.24 9.21
C ALA A 23 -12.41 26.81 10.63
N GLN A 24 -13.22 26.20 11.51
CA GLN A 24 -13.35 26.59 12.92
C GLN A 24 -12.05 26.49 13.69
N ARG A 25 -11.28 25.40 13.51
CA ARG A 25 -9.98 25.20 14.16
C ARG A 25 -8.90 26.15 13.66
N ALA A 26 -9.07 26.62 12.43
CA ALA A 26 -8.21 27.62 11.79
C ALA A 26 -8.56 29.05 12.22
N ASP A 27 -9.59 29.29 13.03
CA ASP A 27 -10.17 30.61 13.24
C ASP A 27 -10.44 31.37 11.93
N ALA A 28 -10.81 30.61 10.87
CA ALA A 28 -11.08 31.20 9.58
C ALA A 28 -12.31 32.12 9.64
N PRO A 29 -12.26 33.31 9.08
CA PRO A 29 -13.40 34.23 9.11
C PRO A 29 -14.59 33.60 8.41
N LEU A 30 -15.72 33.49 9.10
CA LEU A 30 -16.98 33.12 8.50
C LEU A 30 -17.34 34.17 7.43
N ARG A 31 -17.43 33.72 6.19
CA ARG A 31 -17.88 34.57 5.09
C ARG A 31 -19.33 34.96 5.30
N GLU A 32 -19.71 36.07 4.69
CA GLU A 32 -21.06 36.56 4.81
C GLU A 32 -22.06 35.53 4.21
N ILE A 33 -22.83 34.88 5.08
CA ILE A 33 -23.86 33.93 4.67
C ILE A 33 -25.08 34.75 4.27
N ALA A 34 -25.44 34.74 3.01
CA ALA A 34 -26.58 35.46 2.48
C ALA A 34 -27.92 34.90 3.00
N ASP A 35 -27.92 33.62 3.41
CA ASP A 35 -29.11 32.95 3.91
C ASP A 35 -29.36 33.25 5.39
N ALA A 36 -30.32 34.16 5.62
CA ALA A 36 -30.71 34.55 6.97
C ALA A 36 -31.40 33.41 7.76
N GLU A 37 -32.00 32.43 7.07
CA GLU A 37 -32.62 31.27 7.69
C GLU A 37 -31.54 30.31 8.20
N ALA A 38 -30.53 30.03 7.43
CA ALA A 38 -29.41 29.20 7.85
C ALA A 38 -28.70 29.80 9.09
N ARG A 39 -28.47 31.12 9.09
CA ARG A 39 -27.87 31.81 10.26
C ARG A 39 -28.69 31.68 11.54
N ARG A 40 -30.01 31.65 11.43
CA ARG A 40 -30.91 31.55 12.59
C ARG A 40 -31.05 30.12 13.08
N ASP A 41 -31.10 29.14 12.15
CA ASP A 41 -31.52 27.78 12.44
C ASP A 41 -30.35 26.84 12.70
N VAL A 42 -29.14 27.12 12.14
CA VAL A 42 -27.93 26.30 12.34
C VAL A 42 -27.24 26.72 13.63
N LYS A 43 -27.29 25.84 14.64
CA LYS A 43 -26.75 26.08 15.98
C LYS A 43 -25.27 25.84 16.14
N TYR A 44 -24.69 24.98 15.29
CA TYR A 44 -23.30 24.57 15.40
C TYR A 44 -22.43 25.39 14.45
N GLU A 45 -21.41 26.03 14.98
CA GLU A 45 -20.52 26.92 14.23
C GLU A 45 -19.81 26.19 13.06
N HIS A 46 -19.35 24.95 13.27
CA HIS A 46 -18.74 24.17 12.20
C HIS A 46 -19.72 23.85 11.04
N ALA A 47 -20.99 23.57 11.35
CA ALA A 47 -21.99 23.32 10.33
C ALA A 47 -22.28 24.61 9.51
N LEU A 48 -22.28 25.76 10.17
CA LEU A 48 -22.42 27.05 9.53
C LEU A 48 -21.20 27.38 8.65
N ALA A 49 -19.98 27.10 9.13
CA ALA A 49 -18.75 27.25 8.36
C ALA A 49 -18.70 26.32 7.15
N GLY A 50 -19.14 25.07 7.29
CA GLY A 50 -19.27 24.13 6.17
C GLY A 50 -20.29 24.61 5.12
N TYR A 51 -21.40 25.16 5.54
CA TYR A 51 -22.41 25.74 4.63
C TYR A 51 -21.86 26.96 3.89
N SER A 52 -21.11 27.84 4.58
CA SER A 52 -20.42 28.97 3.96
C SER A 52 -19.44 28.49 2.89
N PHE A 53 -18.70 27.42 3.12
CA PHE A 53 -17.82 26.79 2.13
C PHE A 53 -18.60 26.32 0.90
N VAL A 54 -19.74 25.61 1.10
CA VAL A 54 -20.59 25.16 -0.02
C VAL A 54 -21.10 26.34 -0.85
N GLN A 55 -21.57 27.41 -0.21
CA GLN A 55 -22.02 28.61 -0.94
C GLN A 55 -20.91 29.25 -1.79
N ASP A 56 -19.68 29.26 -1.28
CA ASP A 56 -18.56 29.89 -1.97
C ASP A 56 -17.98 29.02 -3.09
N PHE A 57 -17.91 27.71 -2.93
CA PHE A 57 -17.22 26.80 -3.84
C PHE A 57 -18.14 25.99 -4.77
N ALA A 58 -19.42 25.78 -4.43
CA ALA A 58 -20.38 24.99 -5.21
C ALA A 58 -21.34 25.86 -6.06
N GLY A 59 -21.00 27.11 -6.32
CA GLY A 59 -21.88 28.06 -7.01
C GLY A 59 -22.28 27.66 -8.44
N MET A 60 -21.46 26.88 -9.12
CA MET A 60 -21.74 26.39 -10.50
C MET A 60 -22.60 25.14 -10.54
N LEU A 61 -22.80 24.43 -9.42
CA LEU A 61 -23.74 23.32 -9.36
C LEU A 61 -25.19 23.87 -9.51
N THR A 62 -26.07 23.02 -10.06
CA THR A 62 -27.48 23.40 -10.22
C THR A 62 -28.15 23.72 -8.88
N ALA A 63 -29.25 24.48 -8.89
CA ALA A 63 -30.00 24.81 -7.68
C ALA A 63 -30.52 23.55 -6.95
N ASP A 64 -30.92 22.52 -7.73
CA ASP A 64 -31.39 21.23 -7.19
C ASP A 64 -30.23 20.46 -6.54
N ALA A 65 -29.05 20.43 -7.19
CA ALA A 65 -27.86 19.82 -6.63
C ALA A 65 -27.45 20.49 -5.30
N ARG A 66 -27.45 21.85 -5.25
CA ARG A 66 -27.16 22.57 -4.02
C ARG A 66 -28.17 22.34 -2.91
N ARG A 67 -29.43 22.04 -3.27
CA ARG A 67 -30.47 21.70 -2.27
C ARG A 67 -30.17 20.33 -1.62
N GLU A 68 -29.64 19.35 -2.37
CA GLU A 68 -29.21 18.07 -1.81
C GLU A 68 -28.00 18.22 -0.87
N LEU A 69 -27.21 19.30 -1.00
CA LEU A 69 -26.11 19.62 -0.08
C LEU A 69 -26.55 20.29 1.22
N SER A 70 -27.86 20.46 1.48
CA SER A 70 -28.39 21.03 2.72
C SER A 70 -27.94 20.26 3.97
N GLY A 71 -27.67 18.95 3.85
CA GLY A 71 -27.14 18.13 4.93
C GLY A 71 -25.85 18.66 5.54
N VAL A 72 -25.03 19.43 4.81
CA VAL A 72 -23.84 20.08 5.34
C VAL A 72 -24.19 21.07 6.48
N ALA A 73 -25.29 21.81 6.32
CA ALA A 73 -25.78 22.75 7.34
C ALA A 73 -26.64 22.06 8.41
N TYR A 74 -27.48 21.13 8.00
CA TYR A 74 -28.59 20.64 8.81
C TYR A 74 -28.43 19.21 9.35
N HIS A 75 -27.27 18.53 9.19
CA HIS A 75 -27.07 17.17 9.72
C HIS A 75 -27.29 17.05 11.23
N HIS A 76 -27.14 18.12 12.01
CA HIS A 76 -27.48 18.15 13.44
C HIS A 76 -28.96 18.47 13.75
N ALA A 77 -29.68 19.06 12.78
CA ALA A 77 -31.12 19.42 12.91
C ALA A 77 -31.80 19.24 11.56
N PRO A 78 -31.98 17.99 11.06
CA PRO A 78 -32.42 17.69 9.73
C PRO A 78 -33.79 18.29 9.37
N LYS A 79 -33.92 18.85 8.17
CA LYS A 79 -35.17 19.44 7.62
C LYS A 79 -35.69 18.63 6.42
N SER A 80 -34.85 17.77 5.83
CA SER A 80 -35.15 17.00 4.63
C SER A 80 -34.71 15.53 4.77
N ASP A 81 -35.15 14.67 3.87
CA ASP A 81 -34.70 13.28 3.77
C ASP A 81 -33.18 13.18 3.47
N ALA A 82 -32.65 14.12 2.68
CA ALA A 82 -31.21 14.21 2.41
C ALA A 82 -30.42 14.50 3.70
N ASP A 83 -30.88 15.45 4.51
CA ASP A 83 -30.22 15.79 5.79
C ASP A 83 -30.23 14.60 6.75
N GLU A 84 -31.34 13.86 6.81
CA GLU A 84 -31.47 12.68 7.68
C GLU A 84 -30.54 11.54 7.24
N ARG A 85 -30.33 11.35 5.93
CA ARG A 85 -29.36 10.37 5.42
C ARG A 85 -27.94 10.74 5.84
N VAL A 86 -27.57 12.03 5.73
CA VAL A 86 -26.24 12.51 6.18
C VAL A 86 -26.08 12.36 7.69
N ARG A 87 -27.10 12.73 8.47
CA ARG A 87 -27.10 12.58 9.93
C ARG A 87 -26.91 11.13 10.37
N LEU A 88 -27.63 10.20 9.76
CA LEU A 88 -27.49 8.78 10.06
C LEU A 88 -26.09 8.26 9.66
N ALA A 89 -25.61 8.65 8.48
CA ALA A 89 -24.30 8.25 7.97
C ALA A 89 -23.16 8.79 8.87
N ASP A 90 -23.23 10.05 9.34
CA ASP A 90 -22.29 10.61 10.32
C ASP A 90 -22.31 9.80 11.63
N TRP A 91 -23.49 9.53 12.16
CA TRP A 91 -23.60 8.75 13.39
C TRP A 91 -23.01 7.33 13.26
N LEU A 92 -23.27 6.65 12.15
CA LEU A 92 -22.73 5.30 11.87
C LEU A 92 -21.20 5.31 11.70
N SER A 93 -20.67 6.31 11.01
CA SER A 93 -19.22 6.44 10.81
C SER A 93 -18.48 6.90 12.08
N ALA A 94 -19.19 7.47 13.04
CA ALA A 94 -18.64 8.01 14.30
C ALA A 94 -18.50 6.95 15.40
N GLY A 95 -18.59 5.67 15.10
CA GLY A 95 -18.43 4.58 16.06
C GLY A 95 -17.07 4.57 16.80
N GLU A 96 -16.06 5.31 16.29
CA GLU A 96 -14.75 5.49 16.93
C GLU A 96 -14.78 6.43 18.16
N ARG A 97 -15.84 7.20 18.38
CA ARG A 97 -15.91 8.16 19.48
C ARG A 97 -16.01 7.45 20.82
N GLU A 98 -14.85 7.31 21.49
CA GLU A 98 -14.73 6.80 22.87
C GLU A 98 -14.86 7.97 23.85
N GLU A 99 -15.74 7.88 24.84
CA GLU A 99 -15.79 8.87 25.91
C GLU A 99 -14.55 8.75 26.79
N LEU A 100 -13.80 9.84 26.90
CA LEU A 100 -12.67 9.95 27.81
C LEU A 100 -13.15 10.54 29.13
N ASP A 101 -13.10 9.75 30.19
CA ASP A 101 -13.43 10.22 31.54
C ASP A 101 -12.43 11.27 32.04
N GLY A 102 -12.94 12.35 32.57
CA GLY A 102 -12.26 13.23 33.53
C GLY A 102 -11.32 14.32 33.02
N ALA A 103 -11.12 14.52 31.71
CA ALA A 103 -10.28 15.63 31.24
C ALA A 103 -11.06 16.94 31.06
N LYS A 104 -10.57 18.05 31.65
CA LYS A 104 -11.13 19.38 31.46
C LYS A 104 -10.98 19.86 30.03
N ASP A 105 -12.03 20.43 29.46
CA ASP A 105 -12.16 20.82 28.05
C ASP A 105 -11.07 21.81 27.57
N ASP A 106 -10.53 22.65 28.43
CA ASP A 106 -9.57 23.72 28.08
C ASP A 106 -8.16 23.23 27.75
N GLN A 107 -7.86 21.93 27.93
CA GLN A 107 -6.52 21.40 27.79
C GLN A 107 -6.31 20.56 26.53
N ARG A 108 -7.34 20.39 25.67
CA ARG A 108 -7.25 19.53 24.49
C ARG A 108 -6.89 20.33 23.24
N VAL A 109 -5.88 19.85 22.55
CA VAL A 109 -5.37 20.43 21.31
C VAL A 109 -5.67 19.47 20.15
N PRO A 110 -6.20 19.96 19.02
CA PRO A 110 -6.70 19.11 17.94
C PRO A 110 -5.59 18.57 17.03
N TYR A 111 -4.73 17.69 17.53
CA TYR A 111 -3.80 16.94 16.71
C TYR A 111 -4.25 15.50 16.55
N LEU A 112 -4.07 14.95 15.33
CA LEU A 112 -4.40 13.57 15.02
C LEU A 112 -3.35 12.63 15.61
N ARG A 113 -3.80 11.72 16.46
CA ARG A 113 -2.97 10.67 17.03
C ARG A 113 -2.78 9.56 15.99
N SER A 114 -1.56 9.07 15.82
CA SER A 114 -1.28 7.95 14.92
C SER A 114 -2.05 6.71 15.34
N ALA A 115 -2.74 6.06 14.39
CA ALA A 115 -3.45 4.81 14.62
C ALA A 115 -2.52 3.72 15.16
N PHE A 116 -1.27 3.64 14.65
CA PHE A 116 -0.27 2.69 15.11
C PHE A 116 0.10 2.84 16.57
N SER A 117 -0.02 4.03 17.13
CA SER A 117 0.28 4.30 18.54
C SER A 117 -0.75 3.71 19.51
N ARG A 118 -1.81 3.05 18.99
CA ARG A 118 -2.93 2.52 19.76
C ARG A 118 -3.22 1.03 19.52
N LEU A 119 -2.48 0.38 18.64
CA LEU A 119 -2.74 -1.01 18.27
C LEU A 119 -2.21 -1.98 19.32
N GLN A 120 -2.91 -3.11 19.53
CA GLN A 120 -2.54 -4.23 20.38
C GLN A 120 -2.25 -3.80 21.85
N GLY A 121 -3.05 -2.87 22.39
CA GLY A 121 -2.87 -2.37 23.73
C GLY A 121 -1.71 -1.40 23.94
N PHE A 122 -0.89 -1.13 22.91
CA PHE A 122 0.11 -0.06 22.95
C PHE A 122 -0.58 1.29 23.10
N ASP A 123 -0.05 2.18 23.94
CA ASP A 123 -0.63 3.48 24.22
C ASP A 123 0.40 4.61 24.18
N GLY A 124 1.04 4.75 23.02
CA GLY A 124 2.02 5.80 22.78
C GLY A 124 1.39 7.15 22.45
N LYS A 125 2.04 8.25 22.86
CA LYS A 125 1.61 9.63 22.56
C LYS A 125 2.34 10.14 21.32
N TRP A 126 1.84 9.74 20.16
CA TRP A 126 2.41 10.08 18.86
C TRP A 126 1.35 10.73 17.98
N TYR A 127 1.67 11.89 17.43
CA TYR A 127 0.73 12.74 16.69
C TYR A 127 1.28 13.13 15.33
N LEU A 128 0.39 13.22 14.33
CA LEU A 128 0.77 13.64 12.98
C LEU A 128 0.99 15.15 12.92
N PRO A 129 1.96 15.63 12.15
CA PRO A 129 2.12 17.05 11.85
C PRO A 129 0.93 17.63 11.10
N LEU A 130 0.55 18.87 11.35
CA LEU A 130 -0.49 19.60 10.62
C LEU A 130 0.10 20.19 9.33
N GLU A 131 0.24 19.37 8.29
CA GLU A 131 0.77 19.77 6.99
C GLU A 131 0.01 19.11 5.84
N ARG A 132 0.05 19.75 4.67
CA ARG A 132 -0.42 19.13 3.43
C ARG A 132 0.36 17.83 3.18
N LEU A 133 -0.34 16.78 2.78
CA LEU A 133 0.25 15.47 2.52
C LEU A 133 1.40 15.56 1.52
N ARG A 134 2.57 15.09 1.96
CA ARG A 134 3.78 14.89 1.15
C ARG A 134 4.51 13.67 1.69
N PHE A 135 5.19 12.96 0.80
CA PHE A 135 5.98 11.79 1.18
C PHE A 135 7.41 12.17 1.57
N ASP A 136 7.53 13.04 2.57
CA ASP A 136 8.78 13.36 3.25
C ASP A 136 8.68 13.04 4.75
N TYR A 137 9.83 12.84 5.40
CA TYR A 137 9.90 12.41 6.80
C TYR A 137 9.20 13.39 7.74
N ALA A 138 9.42 14.68 7.56
CA ALA A 138 8.90 15.72 8.45
C ALA A 138 7.37 15.83 8.43
N VAL A 139 6.73 15.42 7.32
CA VAL A 139 5.27 15.44 7.16
C VAL A 139 4.65 14.11 7.53
N LEU A 140 5.23 13.01 7.03
CA LEU A 140 4.56 11.71 7.11
C LEU A 140 4.73 11.02 8.48
N PHE A 141 5.85 11.27 9.16
CA PHE A 141 6.16 10.55 10.41
C PHE A 141 5.54 11.23 11.64
N PRO A 142 4.93 10.43 12.52
CA PRO A 142 4.38 10.96 13.76
C PRO A 142 5.47 11.51 14.67
N ARG A 143 5.17 12.58 15.40
CA ARG A 143 6.03 13.15 16.43
C ARG A 143 5.54 12.74 17.82
N GLN A 144 6.48 12.40 18.71
CA GLN A 144 6.17 12.08 20.08
C GLN A 144 6.04 13.38 20.90
N GLY A 145 5.07 13.47 21.80
CA GLY A 145 4.90 14.61 22.70
C GLY A 145 3.48 14.72 23.26
N GLU A 146 3.29 15.74 24.08
CA GLU A 146 1.97 16.09 24.59
C GLU A 146 1.37 17.21 23.72
N PRO A 147 0.13 17.07 23.21
CA PRO A 147 -0.49 18.10 22.38
C PRO A 147 -0.57 19.47 23.04
N THR A 148 -0.60 19.51 24.39
CA THR A 148 -0.59 20.74 25.17
C THR A 148 0.68 21.57 24.99
N GLU A 149 1.82 20.96 24.60
CA GLU A 149 3.06 21.65 24.29
C GLU A 149 2.92 22.52 23.02
N TRP A 150 1.99 22.18 22.15
CA TRP A 150 1.72 22.88 20.89
C TRP A 150 0.50 23.80 20.96
N LYS A 151 -0.01 24.08 22.18
CA LYS A 151 -1.22 24.87 22.39
C LYS A 151 -1.15 26.29 21.79
N ASP A 152 0.03 26.90 21.83
CA ASP A 152 0.22 28.26 21.34
C ASP A 152 0.45 28.34 19.81
N THR A 153 0.78 27.22 19.17
CA THR A 153 1.15 27.20 17.74
C THR A 153 0.07 26.59 16.84
N TYR A 154 -0.76 25.68 17.36
CA TYR A 154 -1.68 24.90 16.51
C TYR A 154 -2.63 25.76 15.67
N ARG A 155 -3.13 26.89 16.20
CA ARG A 155 -4.05 27.76 15.46
C ARG A 155 -3.40 28.35 14.21
N ALA A 156 -2.14 28.79 14.32
CA ALA A 156 -1.37 29.28 13.18
C ALA A 156 -1.07 28.17 12.15
N GLU A 157 -0.78 26.95 12.62
CA GLU A 157 -0.59 25.79 11.76
C GLU A 157 -1.90 25.45 11.02
N TYR A 158 -3.04 25.40 11.71
CA TYR A 158 -4.37 25.21 11.11
C TYR A 158 -4.71 26.29 10.11
N PHE A 159 -4.48 27.56 10.45
CA PHE A 159 -4.77 28.69 9.57
C PHE A 159 -3.96 28.61 8.25
N LYS A 160 -2.66 28.37 8.35
CA LYS A 160 -1.79 28.19 7.19
C LYS A 160 -2.21 27.01 6.31
N LEU A 161 -2.63 25.90 6.92
CA LEU A 161 -3.11 24.72 6.19
C LEU A 161 -4.47 25.00 5.54
N TRP A 162 -5.36 25.73 6.19
CA TRP A 162 -6.66 26.16 5.66
C TRP A 162 -6.52 27.08 4.45
N GLU A 163 -5.64 28.10 4.51
CA GLU A 163 -5.37 29.00 3.37
C GLU A 163 -4.91 28.21 2.13
N LYS A 164 -4.02 27.23 2.34
CA LYS A 164 -3.56 26.35 1.26
C LYS A 164 -4.70 25.49 0.71
N PHE A 165 -5.57 24.98 1.58
CA PHE A 165 -6.75 24.20 1.19
C PHE A 165 -7.73 25.03 0.37
N GLU A 166 -8.11 26.23 0.83
CA GLU A 166 -8.98 27.13 0.07
C GLU A 166 -8.38 27.48 -1.31
N ALA A 167 -7.09 27.78 -1.34
CA ALA A 167 -6.40 28.05 -2.60
C ALA A 167 -6.46 26.83 -3.56
N ALA A 168 -6.27 25.62 -3.03
CA ALA A 168 -6.37 24.38 -3.81
C ALA A 168 -7.81 24.04 -4.24
N CYS A 169 -8.82 24.56 -3.55
CA CYS A 169 -10.23 24.40 -3.89
C CYS A 169 -10.75 25.40 -4.93
N LYS A 170 -9.99 26.44 -5.28
CA LYS A 170 -10.43 27.46 -6.29
C LYS A 170 -10.97 26.86 -7.60
N PRO A 171 -10.37 25.78 -8.18
CA PRO A 171 -10.91 25.17 -9.40
C PRO A 171 -12.35 24.66 -9.26
N LEU A 172 -12.80 24.30 -8.05
CA LEU A 172 -14.18 23.85 -7.80
C LEU A 172 -15.22 24.90 -8.20
N LYS A 173 -14.86 26.20 -8.12
CA LYS A 173 -15.75 27.31 -8.48
C LYS A 173 -16.17 27.31 -9.96
N THR A 174 -15.49 26.54 -10.82
CA THR A 174 -15.75 26.48 -12.25
C THR A 174 -16.37 25.15 -12.70
N ILE A 175 -16.55 24.21 -11.77
CA ILE A 175 -17.05 22.87 -12.05
C ILE A 175 -18.57 22.82 -11.83
N SER A 176 -19.31 22.54 -12.91
CA SER A 176 -20.77 22.38 -12.89
C SER A 176 -21.21 20.92 -12.82
N ASP A 177 -20.33 19.96 -13.18
CA ASP A 177 -20.61 18.52 -13.15
C ASP A 177 -20.40 17.99 -11.74
N PRO A 178 -21.43 17.43 -11.06
CA PRO A 178 -21.32 16.94 -9.70
C PRO A 178 -20.38 15.74 -9.55
N TYR A 179 -20.19 14.93 -10.60
CA TYR A 179 -19.27 13.80 -10.61
C TYR A 179 -17.81 14.28 -10.53
N VAL A 180 -17.47 15.22 -11.42
CA VAL A 180 -16.13 15.83 -11.46
C VAL A 180 -15.87 16.65 -10.19
N TYR A 181 -16.92 17.35 -9.69
CA TYR A 181 -16.84 18.13 -8.46
C TYR A 181 -16.48 17.23 -7.26
N LEU A 182 -17.21 16.13 -7.07
CA LEU A 182 -16.96 15.19 -5.99
C LEU A 182 -15.56 14.61 -6.07
N GLU A 183 -15.14 14.13 -7.25
CA GLU A 183 -13.81 13.53 -7.41
C GLU A 183 -12.69 14.55 -7.13
N THR A 184 -12.84 15.79 -7.58
CA THR A 184 -11.88 16.87 -7.30
C THR A 184 -11.80 17.19 -5.82
N LEU A 185 -12.94 17.38 -5.17
CA LEU A 185 -12.98 17.66 -3.74
C LEU A 185 -12.43 16.50 -2.91
N TYR A 186 -12.76 15.27 -3.27
CA TYR A 186 -12.28 14.06 -2.60
C TYR A 186 -10.75 14.00 -2.53
N GLN A 187 -10.07 14.40 -3.61
CA GLN A 187 -8.62 14.53 -3.64
C GLN A 187 -8.13 15.65 -2.71
N ARG A 188 -8.79 16.82 -2.71
CA ARG A 188 -8.41 17.92 -1.82
C ARG A 188 -8.61 17.58 -0.35
N MET A 189 -9.69 16.89 -0.03
CA MET A 189 -9.91 16.40 1.34
C MET A 189 -8.79 15.47 1.77
N LEU A 190 -8.36 14.52 0.94
CA LEU A 190 -7.20 13.67 1.25
C LEU A 190 -5.94 14.50 1.50
N GLU A 191 -5.60 15.41 0.59
CA GLU A 191 -4.35 16.19 0.66
C GLU A 191 -4.22 17.03 1.94
N PHE A 192 -5.34 17.53 2.47
CA PHE A 192 -5.31 18.54 3.53
C PHE A 192 -5.94 18.11 4.86
N THR A 193 -6.80 17.07 4.86
CA THR A 193 -7.51 16.67 6.07
C THR A 193 -7.10 15.29 6.61
N TRP A 194 -6.12 14.64 5.98
CA TRP A 194 -5.56 13.36 6.41
C TRP A 194 -4.92 13.39 7.80
N CYS A 195 -4.40 14.55 8.22
CA CYS A 195 -3.71 14.79 9.50
C CYS A 195 -4.56 15.54 10.53
N ILE A 196 -5.82 15.85 10.20
CA ILE A 196 -6.75 16.55 11.07
C ILE A 196 -7.67 15.53 11.76
N PRO A 197 -7.81 15.52 13.09
CA PRO A 197 -8.74 14.60 13.75
C PRO A 197 -10.21 14.93 13.46
N SER A 198 -11.04 13.90 13.23
CA SER A 198 -12.51 14.06 13.07
C SER A 198 -13.16 14.62 14.33
N ALA A 199 -12.73 14.10 15.48
CA ALA A 199 -13.15 14.52 16.81
C ALA A 199 -11.93 14.53 17.74
N TYR A 200 -11.90 15.48 18.70
CA TYR A 200 -10.88 15.54 19.74
C TYR A 200 -11.45 15.91 21.10
N TYR A 201 -12.72 16.30 21.09
CA TYR A 201 -13.46 16.72 22.27
C TYR A 201 -14.15 15.50 22.87
N ARG A 202 -13.78 15.12 24.09
CA ARG A 202 -14.28 13.91 24.77
C ARG A 202 -14.05 12.58 24.05
N SER A 203 -13.19 12.55 23.03
CA SER A 203 -12.87 11.32 22.32
C SER A 203 -11.39 11.27 21.97
N VAL A 204 -10.89 10.06 21.75
CA VAL A 204 -9.51 9.86 21.29
C VAL A 204 -9.42 10.32 19.85
N PRO A 205 -8.49 11.23 19.51
CA PRO A 205 -8.36 11.79 18.16
C PRO A 205 -7.53 10.88 17.24
N ASP A 206 -7.97 9.63 16.98
CA ASP A 206 -7.23 8.61 16.21
C ASP A 206 -7.79 8.30 14.81
N VAL A 207 -8.87 8.99 14.42
CA VAL A 207 -9.44 8.94 13.06
C VAL A 207 -9.35 10.31 12.42
N SER A 208 -8.86 10.37 11.18
CA SER A 208 -8.74 11.63 10.45
C SER A 208 -10.10 12.18 10.02
N LEU A 209 -10.17 13.49 9.83
CA LEU A 209 -11.33 14.13 9.22
C LEU A 209 -11.60 13.60 7.82
N TYR A 210 -10.53 13.26 7.08
CA TYR A 210 -10.65 12.62 5.77
C TYR A 210 -11.33 11.25 5.86
N ASP A 211 -10.83 10.35 6.73
CA ASP A 211 -11.36 8.98 6.80
C ASP A 211 -12.80 8.95 7.32
N HIS A 212 -13.10 9.76 8.33
CA HIS A 212 -14.47 9.94 8.83
C HIS A 212 -15.41 10.49 7.74
N SER A 213 -15.04 11.59 7.08
CA SER A 213 -15.87 12.20 6.05
C SER A 213 -16.06 11.28 4.84
N ARG A 214 -15.00 10.51 4.46
CA ARG A 214 -15.07 9.52 3.39
C ARG A 214 -16.05 8.39 3.72
N MET A 215 -16.01 7.85 4.92
CA MET A 215 -16.93 6.78 5.34
C MET A 215 -18.36 7.30 5.50
N THR A 216 -18.54 8.52 6.02
CA THR A 216 -19.84 9.21 6.03
C THR A 216 -20.39 9.36 4.60
N ALA A 217 -19.55 9.78 3.64
CA ALA A 217 -19.95 9.91 2.23
C ALA A 217 -20.37 8.56 1.63
N GLY A 218 -19.59 7.50 1.88
CA GLY A 218 -19.92 6.15 1.40
C GLY A 218 -21.24 5.62 1.96
N LEU A 219 -21.48 5.82 3.25
CA LEU A 219 -22.75 5.41 3.90
C LEU A 219 -23.94 6.26 3.42
N ALA A 220 -23.77 7.57 3.27
CA ALA A 220 -24.81 8.44 2.73
C ALA A 220 -25.20 8.05 1.30
N ALA A 221 -24.19 7.66 0.47
CA ALA A 221 -24.41 7.11 -0.86
C ALA A 221 -25.22 5.81 -0.82
N CYS A 222 -24.92 4.87 0.09
CA CYS A 222 -25.67 3.62 0.26
C CYS A 222 -27.12 3.89 0.65
N LEU A 223 -27.38 4.79 1.60
CA LEU A 223 -28.72 5.18 2.04
C LEU A 223 -29.52 5.85 0.90
N ALA A 224 -28.87 6.68 0.09
CA ALA A 224 -29.48 7.30 -1.08
C ALA A 224 -29.80 6.28 -2.19
N GLN A 225 -28.87 5.35 -2.44
CA GLN A 225 -29.03 4.26 -3.39
C GLN A 225 -30.23 3.36 -3.06
N ASP A 226 -30.42 3.07 -1.77
CA ASP A 226 -31.56 2.33 -1.26
C ASP A 226 -32.82 3.20 -1.09
N LYS A 227 -32.78 4.46 -1.50
CA LYS A 227 -33.90 5.41 -1.39
C LYS A 227 -34.50 5.51 0.02
N ARG A 228 -33.65 5.40 1.07
CA ARG A 228 -34.09 5.46 2.45
C ARG A 228 -34.69 6.83 2.77
N SER A 229 -35.94 6.84 3.24
CA SER A 229 -36.61 8.07 3.63
C SER A 229 -36.09 8.61 4.97
N GLY A 230 -36.28 9.89 5.24
CA GLY A 230 -35.90 10.46 6.53
C GLY A 230 -36.68 9.85 7.69
N ALA A 231 -37.94 9.44 7.49
CA ALA A 231 -38.70 8.72 8.50
C ALA A 231 -38.05 7.38 8.84
N TRP A 232 -37.59 6.64 7.83
CA TRP A 232 -36.86 5.39 8.04
C TRP A 232 -35.53 5.65 8.77
N CYS A 233 -34.75 6.64 8.34
CA CYS A 233 -33.47 6.98 8.98
C CYS A 233 -33.62 7.36 10.46
N ARG A 234 -34.73 7.99 10.85
CA ARG A 234 -35.02 8.29 12.26
C ARG A 234 -35.46 7.07 13.08
N ALA A 235 -36.12 6.11 12.46
CA ALA A 235 -36.72 4.96 13.11
C ALA A 235 -35.84 3.69 13.06
N THR A 236 -34.67 3.76 12.40
CA THR A 236 -33.73 2.66 12.21
C THR A 236 -33.36 2.00 13.53
N LYS A 237 -33.28 0.68 13.54
CA LYS A 237 -32.95 -0.16 14.68
C LYS A 237 -31.69 -0.98 14.44
N ASN A 238 -31.12 -1.55 15.50
CA ASN A 238 -29.89 -2.30 15.46
C ASN A 238 -29.88 -3.48 14.47
N GLU A 239 -31.04 -4.11 14.24
CA GLU A 239 -31.19 -5.22 13.29
C GLU A 239 -31.39 -4.79 11.83
N ASP A 240 -31.65 -3.51 11.55
CA ASP A 240 -31.89 -3.03 10.20
C ASP A 240 -30.59 -3.00 9.39
N GLU A 241 -30.62 -3.57 8.21
CA GLU A 241 -29.50 -3.55 7.26
C GLU A 241 -29.33 -2.15 6.66
N ILE A 242 -28.14 -1.59 6.83
CA ILE A 242 -27.75 -0.25 6.37
C ILE A 242 -27.04 -0.30 5.02
N ALA A 243 -26.11 -1.23 4.88
CA ALA A 243 -25.25 -1.37 3.71
C ALA A 243 -24.79 -2.84 3.58
N ILE A 244 -24.11 -3.15 2.50
CA ILE A 244 -23.32 -4.36 2.36
C ILE A 244 -21.85 -4.01 2.26
N LEU A 245 -21.00 -4.77 2.96
CA LEU A 245 -19.55 -4.71 2.80
C LEU A 245 -19.14 -5.81 1.81
N VAL A 246 -18.60 -5.40 0.69
CA VAL A 246 -18.20 -6.27 -0.42
C VAL A 246 -16.69 -6.39 -0.43
N VAL A 247 -16.17 -7.60 -0.60
CA VAL A 247 -14.75 -7.87 -0.86
C VAL A 247 -14.60 -8.52 -2.22
N GLY A 248 -13.67 -8.01 -3.01
CA GLY A 248 -13.19 -8.64 -4.24
C GLY A 248 -11.73 -9.02 -4.08
N ASP A 249 -11.40 -10.23 -4.50
CA ASP A 249 -10.05 -10.77 -4.51
C ASP A 249 -9.71 -11.26 -5.93
N ILE A 250 -8.73 -10.64 -6.55
CA ILE A 250 -8.20 -11.11 -7.82
C ILE A 250 -7.26 -12.26 -7.50
N SER A 251 -7.72 -13.46 -7.72
CA SER A 251 -7.00 -14.70 -7.45
C SER A 251 -6.06 -15.07 -8.61
N GLY A 252 -4.98 -15.81 -8.31
CA GLY A 252 -3.96 -16.21 -9.30
C GLY A 252 -2.82 -15.19 -9.48
N VAL A 253 -2.80 -14.13 -8.67
CA VAL A 253 -1.83 -13.02 -8.80
C VAL A 253 -0.39 -13.48 -8.75
N GLN A 254 -0.01 -14.37 -7.82
CA GLN A 254 1.37 -14.81 -7.67
C GLN A 254 1.83 -15.61 -8.88
N ASP A 255 1.07 -16.60 -9.29
CA ASP A 255 1.37 -17.42 -10.47
C ASP A 255 1.46 -16.56 -11.72
N PHE A 256 0.54 -15.60 -11.88
CA PHE A 256 0.58 -14.66 -12.98
C PHE A 256 1.86 -13.81 -12.99
N ILE A 257 2.27 -13.26 -11.85
CA ILE A 257 3.46 -12.41 -11.75
C ILE A 257 4.73 -13.20 -12.05
N TYR A 258 4.86 -14.44 -11.57
CA TYR A 258 6.06 -15.27 -11.71
C TYR A 258 6.12 -16.12 -12.98
N THR A 259 5.11 -16.09 -13.82
CA THR A 259 5.14 -16.73 -15.15
C THR A 259 6.04 -15.92 -16.10
N LEU A 260 7.32 -16.21 -16.13
CA LEU A 260 8.37 -15.41 -16.78
C LEU A 260 9.30 -16.28 -17.64
N ALA A 261 9.86 -15.70 -18.71
CA ALA A 261 11.01 -16.27 -19.40
C ALA A 261 12.31 -15.73 -18.79
N SER A 262 13.41 -16.45 -18.90
CA SER A 262 14.73 -16.01 -18.41
C SER A 262 15.17 -14.69 -19.06
N SER A 263 14.92 -14.52 -20.36
CA SER A 263 15.20 -13.28 -21.08
C SER A 263 14.16 -12.21 -20.80
N GLY A 264 14.59 -11.03 -20.31
CA GLY A 264 13.71 -9.91 -20.00
C GLY A 264 12.94 -10.06 -18.67
N ALA A 265 13.29 -11.05 -17.84
CA ALA A 265 12.57 -11.39 -16.60
C ALA A 265 12.31 -10.20 -15.69
N ALA A 266 13.32 -9.37 -15.41
CA ALA A 266 13.17 -8.20 -14.51
C ALA A 266 12.15 -7.17 -15.04
N LYS A 267 12.15 -6.91 -16.34
CA LYS A 267 11.19 -5.99 -16.98
C LYS A 267 9.79 -6.56 -16.95
N THR A 268 9.65 -7.83 -17.32
CA THR A 268 8.35 -8.53 -17.37
C THR A 268 7.74 -8.65 -15.98
N LEU A 269 8.53 -9.02 -14.96
CA LEU A 269 8.08 -9.08 -13.58
C LEU A 269 7.51 -7.73 -13.12
N ARG A 270 8.28 -6.67 -13.33
CA ARG A 270 7.84 -5.31 -12.95
C ARG A 270 6.57 -4.90 -13.69
N GLY A 271 6.51 -5.16 -15.00
CA GLY A 271 5.33 -4.84 -15.79
C GLY A 271 4.10 -5.61 -15.31
N ARG A 272 4.22 -6.90 -15.02
CA ARG A 272 3.11 -7.71 -14.50
C ARG A 272 2.70 -7.29 -13.09
N SER A 273 3.64 -7.05 -12.20
CA SER A 273 3.32 -6.58 -10.83
C SER A 273 2.60 -5.23 -10.85
N PHE A 274 3.10 -4.29 -11.65
CA PHE A 274 2.45 -2.98 -11.79
C PHE A 274 1.08 -3.10 -12.47
N TYR A 275 0.94 -3.98 -13.46
CA TYR A 275 -0.34 -4.26 -14.09
C TYR A 275 -1.37 -4.79 -13.10
N ILE A 276 -1.01 -5.71 -12.22
CA ILE A 276 -1.90 -6.25 -11.18
C ILE A 276 -2.36 -5.13 -10.23
N GLN A 277 -1.46 -4.23 -9.83
CA GLN A 277 -1.83 -3.09 -9.00
C GLN A 277 -2.87 -2.22 -9.71
N LEU A 278 -2.62 -1.87 -10.98
CA LEU A 278 -3.57 -1.10 -11.79
C LEU A 278 -4.89 -1.87 -12.00
N LEU A 279 -4.81 -3.15 -12.31
CA LEU A 279 -5.98 -4.00 -12.56
C LEU A 279 -6.88 -4.05 -11.33
N THR A 280 -6.33 -4.16 -10.13
CA THR A 280 -7.09 -4.15 -8.87
C THR A 280 -7.89 -2.86 -8.71
N GLU A 281 -7.24 -1.72 -8.93
CA GLU A 281 -7.90 -0.41 -8.85
C GLU A 281 -8.96 -0.23 -9.96
N VAL A 282 -8.65 -0.68 -11.18
CA VAL A 282 -9.55 -0.57 -12.34
C VAL A 282 -10.77 -1.47 -12.18
N VAL A 283 -10.60 -2.69 -11.68
CA VAL A 283 -11.73 -3.60 -11.40
C VAL A 283 -12.61 -3.03 -10.28
N ALA A 284 -12.02 -2.50 -9.21
CA ALA A 284 -12.77 -1.84 -8.14
C ALA A 284 -13.55 -0.62 -8.67
N ASP A 285 -12.95 0.21 -9.52
CA ASP A 285 -13.61 1.35 -10.16
C ASP A 285 -14.73 0.90 -11.11
N PHE A 286 -14.52 -0.18 -11.87
CA PHE A 286 -15.55 -0.78 -12.71
C PHE A 286 -16.74 -1.24 -11.87
N MET A 287 -16.51 -1.97 -10.78
CA MET A 287 -17.57 -2.40 -9.86
C MET A 287 -18.36 -1.21 -9.30
N LEU A 288 -17.68 -0.15 -8.86
CA LEU A 288 -18.33 1.07 -8.36
C LEU A 288 -19.21 1.71 -9.44
N ARG A 289 -18.72 1.84 -10.67
CA ARG A 289 -19.47 2.45 -11.77
C ARG A 289 -20.72 1.65 -12.16
N GLU A 290 -20.60 0.33 -12.23
CA GLU A 290 -21.73 -0.57 -12.55
C GLU A 290 -22.78 -0.58 -11.42
N LEU A 291 -22.34 -0.42 -10.18
CA LEU A 291 -23.23 -0.24 -9.03
C LEU A 291 -23.76 1.20 -8.91
N GLY A 292 -23.30 2.15 -9.73
CA GLY A 292 -23.72 3.56 -9.66
C GLY A 292 -23.17 4.31 -8.43
N LEU A 293 -22.03 3.87 -7.88
CA LEU A 293 -21.46 4.38 -6.65
C LEU A 293 -20.27 5.33 -6.91
N PRO A 294 -20.07 6.33 -6.07
CA PRO A 294 -18.90 7.20 -6.13
C PRO A 294 -17.62 6.55 -5.55
N PRO A 295 -16.43 7.10 -5.84
CA PRO A 295 -15.16 6.60 -5.33
C PRO A 295 -15.05 6.64 -3.79
N THR A 296 -15.86 7.41 -3.09
CA THR A 296 -15.94 7.42 -1.62
C THR A 296 -16.41 6.10 -1.01
N ASN A 297 -17.06 5.25 -1.82
CA ASN A 297 -17.50 3.91 -1.42
C ASN A 297 -16.38 2.87 -1.48
N LEU A 298 -15.23 3.19 -2.03
CA LEU A 298 -14.04 2.35 -1.97
C LEU A 298 -13.37 2.51 -0.60
N VAL A 299 -13.46 1.46 0.22
CA VAL A 299 -12.82 1.45 1.55
C VAL A 299 -11.30 1.24 1.43
N TYR A 300 -10.92 0.26 0.58
CA TYR A 300 -9.53 -0.10 0.33
C TYR A 300 -9.39 -0.77 -1.04
N ALA A 301 -8.23 -0.60 -1.68
CA ALA A 301 -7.78 -1.40 -2.83
C ALA A 301 -6.25 -1.51 -2.80
N GLY A 302 -5.73 -2.72 -2.97
CA GLY A 302 -4.30 -3.01 -3.03
C GLY A 302 -4.01 -4.51 -2.89
N GLY A 303 -2.86 -4.96 -3.41
CA GLY A 303 -2.42 -6.35 -3.28
C GLY A 303 -3.35 -7.39 -3.92
N GLY A 304 -4.12 -7.02 -4.95
CA GLY A 304 -5.13 -7.90 -5.55
C GLY A 304 -6.49 -7.86 -4.87
N ASN A 305 -6.63 -7.20 -3.73
CA ASN A 305 -7.88 -7.13 -2.95
C ASN A 305 -8.48 -5.74 -2.98
N PHE A 306 -9.81 -5.65 -2.92
CA PHE A 306 -10.52 -4.39 -2.70
C PHE A 306 -11.77 -4.59 -1.85
N TYR A 307 -12.18 -3.53 -1.14
CA TYR A 307 -13.36 -3.51 -0.29
C TYR A 307 -14.25 -2.33 -0.65
N LEU A 308 -15.55 -2.59 -0.82
CA LEU A 308 -16.55 -1.59 -1.21
C LEU A 308 -17.71 -1.57 -0.22
N LEU A 309 -18.32 -0.39 -0.04
CA LEU A 309 -19.63 -0.25 0.57
C LEU A 309 -20.69 -0.05 -0.54
N ALA A 310 -21.78 -0.80 -0.48
CA ALA A 310 -22.91 -0.65 -1.41
C ALA A 310 -24.25 -0.70 -0.66
N GLY A 311 -25.29 -0.17 -1.27
CA GLY A 311 -26.65 -0.27 -0.74
C GLY A 311 -27.13 -1.72 -0.67
N VAL A 312 -28.00 -2.03 0.26
CA VAL A 312 -28.57 -3.36 0.46
C VAL A 312 -29.28 -3.89 -0.78
N THR A 313 -29.94 -3.00 -1.53
CA THR A 313 -30.64 -3.32 -2.78
C THR A 313 -29.74 -3.77 -3.93
N GLN A 314 -28.41 -3.62 -3.78
CA GLN A 314 -27.45 -4.01 -4.81
C GLN A 314 -27.00 -5.48 -4.71
N LYS A 315 -27.44 -6.24 -3.72
CA LYS A 315 -27.08 -7.65 -3.52
C LYS A 315 -27.22 -8.49 -4.78
N ASP A 316 -28.35 -8.35 -5.46
CA ASP A 316 -28.69 -9.16 -6.65
C ASP A 316 -27.84 -8.83 -7.89
N LYS A 317 -27.13 -7.69 -7.88
CA LYS A 317 -26.20 -7.29 -8.94
C LYS A 317 -24.80 -7.86 -8.77
N LEU A 318 -24.43 -8.29 -7.58
CA LEU A 318 -23.06 -8.70 -7.28
C LEU A 318 -22.64 -9.96 -8.03
N GLU A 319 -23.50 -10.98 -8.07
CA GLU A 319 -23.19 -12.23 -8.76
C GLU A 319 -23.05 -12.03 -10.28
N PRO A 320 -23.98 -11.34 -10.99
CA PRO A 320 -23.79 -11.02 -12.40
C PRO A 320 -22.52 -10.20 -12.68
N LEU A 321 -22.17 -9.24 -11.82
CA LEU A 321 -20.95 -8.45 -11.97
C LEU A 321 -19.70 -9.30 -11.74
N SER A 322 -19.71 -10.18 -10.73
CA SER A 322 -18.61 -11.13 -10.50
C SER A 322 -18.37 -12.03 -11.71
N CYS A 323 -19.46 -12.56 -12.30
CA CYS A 323 -19.42 -13.35 -13.52
C CYS A 323 -18.81 -12.55 -14.68
N GLU A 324 -19.28 -11.33 -14.91
CA GLU A 324 -18.80 -10.47 -15.99
C GLU A 324 -17.32 -10.11 -15.84
N VAL A 325 -16.88 -9.72 -14.64
CA VAL A 325 -15.45 -9.43 -14.35
C VAL A 325 -14.62 -10.69 -14.56
N THR A 326 -15.05 -11.82 -14.02
CA THR A 326 -14.32 -13.10 -14.15
C THR A 326 -14.22 -13.51 -15.63
N ARG A 327 -15.30 -13.40 -16.41
CA ARG A 327 -15.31 -13.68 -17.84
C ARG A 327 -14.29 -12.81 -18.60
N ARG A 328 -14.21 -11.52 -18.29
CA ARG A 328 -13.23 -10.60 -18.90
C ARG A 328 -11.80 -10.98 -18.51
N LEU A 329 -11.55 -11.30 -17.25
CA LEU A 329 -10.23 -11.71 -16.76
C LEU A 329 -9.78 -13.04 -17.36
N VAL A 330 -10.65 -14.05 -17.38
CA VAL A 330 -10.34 -15.38 -17.96
C VAL A 330 -10.06 -15.26 -19.45
N LYS A 331 -10.89 -14.51 -20.19
CA LYS A 331 -10.67 -14.26 -21.63
C LYS A 331 -9.35 -13.53 -21.88
N ALA A 332 -8.98 -12.57 -21.04
CA ALA A 332 -7.77 -11.77 -21.18
C ALA A 332 -6.50 -12.54 -20.82
N HIS A 333 -6.56 -13.46 -19.85
CA HIS A 333 -5.40 -14.07 -19.22
C HIS A 333 -5.41 -15.60 -19.23
N GLY A 334 -6.24 -16.22 -20.07
CA GLY A 334 -6.27 -17.67 -20.23
C GLY A 334 -6.57 -18.44 -18.93
N GLY A 335 -7.37 -17.85 -18.03
CA GLY A 335 -7.69 -18.46 -16.75
C GLY A 335 -6.68 -18.21 -15.61
N ALA A 336 -5.54 -17.57 -15.90
CA ALA A 336 -4.53 -17.27 -14.87
C ALA A 336 -5.04 -16.30 -13.79
N LEU A 337 -5.99 -15.44 -14.13
CA LEU A 337 -6.62 -14.48 -13.21
C LEU A 337 -8.13 -14.63 -13.22
N HIS A 338 -8.75 -14.55 -12.05
CA HIS A 338 -10.20 -14.51 -11.87
C HIS A 338 -10.58 -13.70 -10.64
N LEU A 339 -11.83 -13.23 -10.56
CA LEU A 339 -12.34 -12.50 -9.40
C LEU A 339 -13.10 -13.44 -8.47
N THR A 340 -12.68 -13.51 -7.22
CA THR A 340 -13.50 -14.06 -6.14
C THR A 340 -14.19 -12.89 -5.43
N LEU A 341 -15.54 -12.89 -5.46
CA LEU A 341 -16.35 -11.85 -4.82
C LEU A 341 -17.15 -12.44 -3.67
N ALA A 342 -17.17 -11.73 -2.55
CA ALA A 342 -18.00 -12.07 -1.39
C ALA A 342 -18.54 -10.81 -0.73
N TYR A 343 -19.60 -10.92 0.05
CA TYR A 343 -20.15 -9.80 0.80
C TYR A 343 -20.77 -10.23 2.11
N THR A 344 -20.93 -9.28 3.03
CA THR A 344 -21.70 -9.43 4.27
C THR A 344 -22.61 -8.22 4.46
N PRO A 345 -23.88 -8.40 4.87
CA PRO A 345 -24.70 -7.28 5.29
C PRO A 345 -24.14 -6.64 6.57
N LEU A 346 -24.24 -5.31 6.63
CA LEU A 346 -23.95 -4.51 7.80
C LEU A 346 -25.25 -3.96 8.36
N THR A 347 -25.60 -4.38 9.56
CA THR A 347 -26.73 -3.82 10.30
C THR A 347 -26.32 -2.55 11.03
N GLN A 348 -27.29 -1.73 11.47
CA GLN A 348 -27.01 -0.56 12.31
C GLN A 348 -26.21 -0.96 13.56
N GLY A 349 -26.50 -2.12 14.16
CA GLY A 349 -25.78 -2.65 15.31
C GLY A 349 -24.32 -2.98 15.03
N ASP A 350 -23.96 -3.36 13.79
CA ASP A 350 -22.58 -3.69 13.42
C ASP A 350 -21.67 -2.45 13.45
N PHE A 351 -22.20 -1.24 13.31
CA PHE A 351 -21.42 -0.01 13.45
C PHE A 351 -21.13 0.38 14.90
N GLN A 352 -21.79 -0.27 15.87
CA GLN A 352 -21.54 -0.08 17.28
C GLN A 352 -20.40 -0.98 17.75
N ARG A 353 -19.54 -0.48 18.61
CA ARG A 353 -18.50 -1.30 19.25
C ARG A 353 -19.13 -2.35 20.17
N PRO A 354 -18.58 -3.57 20.24
CA PRO A 354 -17.43 -4.13 19.48
C PRO A 354 -17.81 -4.88 18.20
N ARG A 355 -19.03 -4.73 17.68
CA ARG A 355 -19.64 -5.64 16.68
C ARG A 355 -19.04 -5.53 15.27
N PHE A 356 -18.39 -4.42 14.91
CA PHE A 356 -17.80 -4.28 13.55
C PHE A 356 -16.72 -5.35 13.29
N ALA A 357 -15.94 -5.72 14.29
CA ALA A 357 -14.94 -6.79 14.16
C ALA A 357 -15.59 -8.15 13.83
N GLU A 358 -16.79 -8.43 14.35
CA GLU A 358 -17.54 -9.65 14.02
C GLU A 358 -18.05 -9.60 12.57
N ALA A 359 -18.52 -8.43 12.10
CA ALA A 359 -18.92 -8.26 10.70
C ALA A 359 -17.73 -8.48 9.76
N TRP A 360 -16.54 -7.97 10.12
CA TRP A 360 -15.30 -8.19 9.39
C TRP A 360 -14.90 -9.67 9.36
N ARG A 361 -15.01 -10.38 10.49
CA ARG A 361 -14.77 -11.82 10.57
C ARG A 361 -15.75 -12.61 9.71
N ARG A 362 -17.06 -12.30 9.78
CA ARG A 362 -18.10 -12.94 8.92
C ARG A 362 -17.76 -12.79 7.44
N LEU A 363 -17.33 -11.59 7.02
CA LEU A 363 -16.93 -11.36 5.63
C LEU A 363 -15.81 -12.29 5.18
N HIS A 364 -14.77 -12.45 6.01
CA HIS A 364 -13.58 -13.23 5.62
C HIS A 364 -13.76 -14.75 5.81
N GLU A 365 -14.23 -15.17 6.97
CA GLU A 365 -14.28 -16.59 7.32
C GLU A 365 -15.53 -17.28 6.76
N GLU A 366 -16.67 -16.61 6.79
CA GLU A 366 -17.96 -17.19 6.41
C GLU A 366 -18.37 -16.92 4.96
N SER A 367 -17.84 -15.86 4.33
CA SER A 367 -18.19 -15.48 2.96
C SER A 367 -17.02 -15.66 1.99
N LEU A 368 -15.87 -15.00 2.21
CA LEU A 368 -14.76 -15.00 1.26
C LEU A 368 -14.04 -16.36 1.20
N LEU A 369 -13.71 -16.95 2.34
CA LEU A 369 -12.98 -18.21 2.38
C LEU A 369 -13.72 -19.34 1.66
N PRO A 370 -15.04 -19.57 1.86
CA PRO A 370 -15.81 -20.54 1.07
C PRO A 370 -15.86 -20.19 -0.42
N ALA A 371 -15.92 -18.89 -0.78
CA ALA A 371 -15.90 -18.48 -2.17
C ALA A 371 -14.56 -18.80 -2.86
N LYS A 372 -13.44 -18.62 -2.18
CA LYS A 372 -12.09 -19.00 -2.67
C LYS A 372 -11.93 -20.50 -2.93
N HIS A 373 -12.67 -21.35 -2.26
CA HIS A 373 -12.69 -22.79 -2.52
C HIS A 373 -13.51 -23.19 -3.77
N ARG A 374 -14.13 -22.24 -4.44
CA ARG A 374 -14.87 -22.44 -5.69
C ARG A 374 -14.31 -21.51 -6.76
N PRO A 375 -13.06 -21.69 -7.21
CA PRO A 375 -12.49 -20.88 -8.27
C PRO A 375 -13.40 -20.97 -9.50
N LEU A 376 -13.64 -19.83 -10.15
CA LEU A 376 -14.55 -19.70 -11.28
C LEU A 376 -16.04 -20.05 -10.99
N GLY A 377 -16.44 -20.22 -9.73
CA GLY A 377 -17.81 -20.56 -9.35
C GLY A 377 -18.88 -19.52 -9.73
N ALA A 378 -18.46 -18.33 -10.16
CA ALA A 378 -19.33 -17.31 -10.73
C ALA A 378 -19.70 -17.60 -12.20
N LEU A 379 -19.00 -18.50 -12.91
CA LEU A 379 -19.23 -18.84 -14.30
C LEU A 379 -20.19 -20.03 -14.42
N SER A 380 -21.10 -19.97 -15.38
CA SER A 380 -21.93 -21.10 -15.76
C SER A 380 -21.11 -22.17 -16.51
N GLU A 381 -21.64 -23.39 -16.65
CA GLU A 381 -21.02 -24.44 -17.47
C GLU A 381 -20.87 -23.97 -18.93
N ASP A 382 -21.86 -23.25 -19.47
CA ASP A 382 -21.82 -22.69 -20.81
C ASP A 382 -20.73 -21.61 -20.94
N ASP A 383 -20.55 -20.75 -19.94
CA ASP A 383 -19.46 -19.78 -19.89
C ASP A 383 -18.10 -20.48 -19.87
N MET A 384 -17.95 -21.49 -19.02
CA MET A 384 -16.73 -22.28 -18.93
C MET A 384 -16.39 -22.96 -20.26
N PHE A 385 -17.40 -23.55 -20.91
CA PHE A 385 -17.22 -24.21 -22.21
C PHE A 385 -16.85 -23.19 -23.30
N ALA A 386 -17.51 -22.02 -23.32
CA ALA A 386 -17.21 -20.96 -24.28
C ALA A 386 -15.81 -20.36 -24.10
N LEU A 387 -15.28 -20.34 -22.88
CA LEU A 387 -13.98 -19.76 -22.57
C LEU A 387 -12.80 -20.73 -22.77
N VAL A 388 -13.04 -22.03 -22.60
CA VAL A 388 -11.97 -23.07 -22.57
C VAL A 388 -12.17 -24.15 -23.65
N GLY A 389 -13.35 -24.21 -24.28
CA GLY A 389 -13.82 -25.40 -24.97
C GLY A 389 -13.39 -25.56 -26.40
N GLU A 390 -12.91 -24.54 -27.10
CA GLU A 390 -12.47 -24.71 -28.50
C GLU A 390 -10.94 -24.64 -28.59
N PRO A 391 -10.26 -25.79 -28.82
CA PRO A 391 -8.84 -25.78 -29.09
C PRO A 391 -8.58 -24.98 -30.39
N LEU A 392 -7.64 -24.04 -30.35
CA LEU A 392 -7.20 -23.26 -31.50
C LEU A 392 -6.53 -24.13 -32.61
N GLY A 393 -6.45 -25.41 -32.37
CA GLY A 393 -6.11 -26.42 -33.42
C GLY A 393 -4.63 -26.62 -33.70
N THR A 394 -3.74 -25.96 -32.95
CA THR A 394 -2.29 -26.10 -33.09
C THR A 394 -1.66 -27.17 -32.19
N GLY A 395 -2.40 -27.65 -31.16
CA GLY A 395 -2.16 -28.85 -30.41
C GLY A 395 -0.74 -29.07 -29.89
N GLY A 396 -0.16 -28.12 -29.18
CA GLY A 396 1.17 -28.27 -28.55
C GLY A 396 2.37 -28.08 -29.50
N ASP A 397 2.16 -27.47 -30.67
CA ASP A 397 3.24 -27.04 -31.54
C ASP A 397 3.97 -25.84 -30.90
N SER A 398 5.24 -26.05 -30.54
CA SER A 398 6.06 -25.04 -29.89
C SER A 398 6.25 -23.77 -30.73
N ASP A 399 6.01 -23.84 -32.05
CA ASP A 399 6.17 -22.71 -32.96
C ASP A 399 4.97 -21.76 -32.91
N HIS A 400 3.82 -22.26 -32.43
CA HIS A 400 2.57 -21.54 -32.34
C HIS A 400 2.13 -21.27 -30.87
N THR A 401 3.00 -21.56 -29.91
CA THR A 401 2.71 -21.41 -28.48
C THR A 401 3.62 -20.38 -27.83
N CYS A 402 3.06 -19.45 -27.07
CA CYS A 402 3.85 -18.49 -26.30
C CYS A 402 4.67 -19.22 -25.21
N SER A 403 6.00 -19.07 -25.25
CA SER A 403 6.90 -19.71 -24.28
C SER A 403 6.71 -19.24 -22.83
N ILE A 404 5.92 -18.17 -22.60
CA ILE A 404 5.67 -17.61 -21.27
C ILE A 404 4.33 -18.05 -20.73
N CYS A 405 3.22 -17.66 -21.40
CA CYS A 405 1.88 -17.87 -20.86
C CYS A 405 1.16 -19.10 -21.45
N GLY A 406 1.77 -19.80 -22.41
CA GLY A 406 1.17 -20.95 -23.06
C GLY A 406 0.02 -20.61 -24.05
N ALA A 407 -0.25 -19.32 -24.30
CA ALA A 407 -1.29 -18.92 -25.25
C ALA A 407 -0.92 -19.41 -26.66
N GLU A 408 -1.90 -20.00 -27.37
CA GLU A 408 -1.75 -20.50 -28.72
C GLU A 408 -2.15 -19.42 -29.73
N GLN A 409 -1.50 -19.43 -30.91
CA GLN A 409 -1.91 -18.60 -32.03
C GLN A 409 -2.73 -19.44 -33.05
N GLN A 410 -3.52 -18.75 -33.86
CA GLN A 410 -4.29 -19.39 -34.92
C GLN A 410 -3.36 -20.03 -35.97
N LYS A 411 -3.82 -21.09 -36.58
CA LYS A 411 -3.06 -21.83 -37.60
C LYS A 411 -2.65 -20.90 -38.74
N GLY A 412 -1.33 -20.71 -38.92
CA GLY A 412 -0.78 -19.86 -39.98
C GLY A 412 -0.09 -18.58 -39.48
N GLU A 413 -0.25 -18.23 -38.21
CA GLU A 413 0.47 -17.12 -37.60
C GLU A 413 1.61 -17.65 -36.76
N GLN A 414 2.79 -17.08 -36.85
CA GLN A 414 3.99 -17.44 -36.07
C GLN A 414 4.38 -16.28 -35.18
N PHE A 415 4.75 -16.56 -33.92
CA PHE A 415 5.33 -15.53 -33.05
C PHE A 415 6.71 -15.13 -33.56
N GLU A 416 6.96 -13.84 -33.67
CA GLU A 416 8.30 -13.36 -33.98
C GLU A 416 9.29 -13.78 -32.89
N PRO A 417 10.47 -14.34 -33.27
CA PRO A 417 11.50 -14.68 -32.30
C PRO A 417 12.06 -13.40 -31.69
N GLY A 418 12.02 -13.30 -30.36
CA GLY A 418 12.65 -12.17 -29.64
C GLY A 418 14.16 -12.18 -29.83
N GLU A 419 14.78 -11.00 -29.91
CA GLU A 419 16.23 -10.81 -29.95
C GLU A 419 16.88 -11.30 -28.65
N SER A 420 17.29 -12.56 -28.59
CA SER A 420 18.09 -13.04 -27.46
C SER A 420 19.03 -14.17 -27.94
N GLY A 421 20.27 -13.94 -27.73
CA GLY A 421 21.41 -14.64 -28.38
C GLY A 421 21.71 -16.06 -27.92
N ALA A 422 20.78 -16.94 -27.63
CA ALA A 422 21.01 -18.39 -27.46
C ALA A 422 19.77 -19.29 -27.55
N GLU A 423 18.57 -18.78 -27.20
CA GLU A 423 17.31 -19.51 -27.36
C GLU A 423 16.26 -18.55 -27.94
N THR A 424 15.58 -18.96 -29.00
CA THR A 424 14.45 -18.22 -29.58
C THR A 424 13.26 -18.32 -28.65
N VAL A 425 13.09 -17.31 -27.77
CA VAL A 425 11.92 -17.21 -26.90
C VAL A 425 10.80 -16.56 -27.69
N ARG A 426 9.74 -17.29 -27.97
CA ARG A 426 8.55 -16.78 -28.64
C ARG A 426 7.56 -16.21 -27.62
N LYS A 427 7.15 -14.98 -27.81
CA LYS A 427 6.27 -14.25 -26.88
C LYS A 427 5.05 -13.73 -27.61
N CYS A 428 3.86 -13.96 -27.07
CA CYS A 428 2.64 -13.29 -27.56
C CYS A 428 2.70 -11.78 -27.32
N GLU A 429 1.88 -11.01 -28.04
CA GLU A 429 1.82 -9.55 -27.92
C GLU A 429 1.56 -9.08 -26.50
N LEU A 430 0.66 -9.76 -25.77
CA LEU A 430 0.37 -9.44 -24.37
C LEU A 430 1.61 -9.60 -23.48
N CYS A 431 2.36 -10.70 -23.62
CA CYS A 431 3.59 -10.90 -22.85
C CYS A 431 4.70 -9.91 -23.22
N GLN A 432 4.82 -9.54 -24.50
CA GLN A 432 5.74 -8.48 -24.94
C GLN A 432 5.31 -7.12 -24.36
N SER A 433 4.01 -6.85 -24.29
CA SER A 433 3.49 -5.60 -23.73
C SER A 433 3.82 -5.42 -22.25
N PHE A 434 3.85 -6.48 -21.44
CA PHE A 434 4.30 -6.42 -20.04
C PHE A 434 5.79 -6.12 -19.93
N GLU A 435 6.61 -6.68 -20.79
CA GLU A 435 8.04 -6.34 -20.83
C GLU A 435 8.24 -4.87 -21.22
N ALA A 436 7.51 -4.38 -22.23
CA ALA A 436 7.50 -3.00 -22.65
C ALA A 436 7.01 -2.05 -21.52
N LEU A 437 5.97 -2.46 -20.77
CA LEU A 437 5.48 -1.73 -19.59
C LEU A 437 6.58 -1.58 -18.55
N GLY A 438 7.25 -2.68 -18.16
CA GLY A 438 8.33 -2.64 -17.17
C GLY A 438 9.52 -1.79 -17.62
N ALA A 439 9.83 -1.75 -18.91
CA ALA A 439 10.84 -0.85 -19.48
C ALA A 439 10.38 0.61 -19.48
N ALA A 440 9.11 0.88 -19.77
CA ALA A 440 8.55 2.22 -19.78
C ALA A 440 8.48 2.83 -18.36
N LEU A 441 8.15 2.03 -17.35
CA LEU A 441 8.14 2.44 -15.94
C LEU A 441 9.48 2.99 -15.46
N ALA A 442 10.59 2.58 -16.06
CA ALA A 442 11.93 3.11 -15.74
C ALA A 442 12.10 4.59 -16.10
N ARG A 443 11.29 5.10 -17.02
CA ARG A 443 11.38 6.48 -17.54
C ARG A 443 10.16 7.32 -17.24
N ALA A 444 9.03 6.67 -16.94
CA ALA A 444 7.78 7.35 -16.65
C ALA A 444 7.88 8.12 -15.33
N THR A 445 7.44 9.36 -15.36
CA THR A 445 7.32 10.19 -14.16
C THR A 445 5.89 10.25 -13.65
N HIS A 446 4.90 10.09 -14.54
CA HIS A 446 3.49 10.19 -14.22
C HIS A 446 2.66 9.12 -14.93
N LEU A 447 1.56 8.77 -14.29
CA LEU A 447 0.52 7.92 -14.83
C LEU A 447 -0.72 8.79 -15.10
N VAL A 448 -1.28 8.71 -16.29
CA VAL A 448 -2.51 9.40 -16.66
C VAL A 448 -3.62 8.37 -16.85
N TRP A 449 -4.70 8.54 -16.11
CA TRP A 449 -5.91 7.73 -16.21
C TRP A 449 -6.99 8.49 -16.97
N LEU A 450 -7.62 7.82 -17.92
CA LEU A 450 -8.74 8.32 -18.68
C LEU A 450 -9.91 7.34 -18.52
N LYS A 451 -10.93 7.75 -17.82
CA LYS A 451 -12.17 6.96 -17.72
C LYS A 451 -13.03 7.20 -18.95
N SER A 452 -13.49 6.12 -19.61
CA SER A 452 -14.43 6.24 -20.70
C SER A 452 -15.82 6.58 -20.15
N PRO A 453 -16.50 7.62 -20.69
CA PRO A 453 -17.88 7.90 -20.33
C PRO A 453 -18.88 6.90 -20.95
N VAL A 454 -18.45 6.10 -21.92
CA VAL A 454 -19.28 5.13 -22.64
C VAL A 454 -18.89 3.73 -22.25
N PRO A 455 -19.84 2.79 -22.04
CA PRO A 455 -19.53 1.38 -21.84
C PRO A 455 -18.67 0.87 -22.99
N ILE A 456 -17.52 0.29 -22.66
CA ILE A 456 -16.61 -0.30 -23.66
C ILE A 456 -17.02 -1.75 -23.84
N GLN A 457 -17.27 -2.15 -25.09
CA GLN A 457 -17.48 -3.54 -25.46
C GLN A 457 -16.14 -4.29 -25.24
N PRO A 458 -16.16 -5.47 -24.60
CA PRO A 458 -14.96 -6.26 -24.41
C PRO A 458 -14.30 -6.59 -25.76
N ALA A 459 -13.08 -6.10 -25.94
CA ALA A 459 -12.24 -6.38 -27.10
C ALA A 459 -11.25 -7.50 -26.82
N GLU A 460 -10.60 -8.02 -27.86
CA GLU A 460 -9.47 -8.92 -27.71
C GLU A 460 -8.31 -8.19 -26.99
N VAL A 461 -7.64 -8.91 -26.09
CA VAL A 461 -6.58 -8.36 -25.26
C VAL A 461 -5.22 -8.69 -25.86
N HIS A 462 -4.60 -7.71 -26.51
CA HIS A 462 -3.28 -7.83 -27.11
C HIS A 462 -2.19 -7.10 -26.28
N SER A 463 -2.59 -6.30 -25.31
CA SER A 463 -1.66 -5.52 -24.49
C SER A 463 -2.22 -5.30 -23.09
N TRP A 464 -1.33 -4.91 -22.17
CA TRP A 464 -1.74 -4.51 -20.81
C TRP A 464 -2.75 -3.35 -20.84
N GLN A 465 -2.64 -2.42 -21.81
CA GLN A 465 -3.60 -1.32 -21.95
C GLN A 465 -4.99 -1.84 -22.31
N THR A 466 -5.08 -2.69 -23.34
CA THR A 466 -6.38 -3.26 -23.75
C THR A 466 -7.00 -4.12 -22.66
N GLY A 467 -6.17 -4.76 -21.81
CA GLY A 467 -6.64 -5.45 -20.61
C GLY A 467 -7.37 -4.52 -19.63
N LEU A 468 -6.87 -3.31 -19.43
CA LEU A 468 -7.52 -2.29 -18.58
C LEU A 468 -8.69 -1.59 -19.29
N GLU A 469 -8.57 -1.34 -20.59
CA GLU A 469 -9.63 -0.75 -21.40
C GLU A 469 -10.90 -1.58 -21.40
N ASN A 470 -10.81 -2.90 -21.28
CA ASN A 470 -11.96 -3.78 -21.11
C ASN A 470 -12.79 -3.46 -19.87
N PHE A 471 -12.22 -2.77 -18.91
CA PHE A 471 -12.92 -2.25 -17.72
C PHE A 471 -13.23 -0.74 -17.81
N GLY A 472 -13.09 -0.12 -18.99
CA GLY A 472 -13.47 1.27 -19.23
C GLY A 472 -12.42 2.30 -18.80
N VAL A 473 -11.15 1.89 -18.61
CA VAL A 473 -10.08 2.78 -18.21
C VAL A 473 -8.91 2.69 -19.19
N ARG A 474 -8.52 3.82 -19.77
CA ARG A 474 -7.27 3.96 -20.53
C ARG A 474 -6.18 4.50 -19.61
N VAL A 475 -5.00 3.94 -19.73
CA VAL A 475 -3.85 4.35 -18.93
C VAL A 475 -2.68 4.68 -19.84
N ALA A 476 -2.08 5.84 -19.63
CA ALA A 476 -0.86 6.25 -20.32
C ALA A 476 0.26 6.58 -19.32
N LEU A 477 1.48 6.16 -19.65
CA LEU A 477 2.70 6.53 -18.93
C LEU A 477 3.33 7.74 -19.59
N VAL A 478 3.62 8.77 -18.81
CA VAL A 478 4.15 10.06 -19.31
C VAL A 478 5.46 10.38 -18.61
N ASP A 479 6.45 10.81 -19.40
CA ASP A 479 7.69 11.41 -18.90
C ASP A 479 7.59 12.95 -19.06
N VAL A 480 7.19 13.63 -17.98
CA VAL A 480 6.99 15.10 -17.99
C VAL A 480 8.31 15.89 -18.06
N SER A 481 9.47 15.25 -17.94
CA SER A 481 10.77 15.89 -18.15
C SER A 481 11.08 16.15 -19.63
N LYS A 482 10.31 15.56 -20.54
CA LYS A 482 10.43 15.70 -22.00
C LYS A 482 9.28 16.49 -22.59
N PRO A 483 9.52 17.25 -23.68
CA PRO A 483 8.41 17.84 -24.44
C PRO A 483 7.38 16.78 -24.82
N LEU A 484 6.12 17.08 -24.58
CA LEU A 484 5.00 16.13 -24.78
C LEU A 484 4.87 15.63 -26.23
N GLU A 485 5.35 16.41 -27.19
CA GLU A 485 5.42 16.06 -28.61
C GLU A 485 6.31 14.84 -28.91
N LYS A 486 7.22 14.49 -27.97
CA LYS A 486 8.10 13.31 -28.07
C LYS A 486 7.65 12.11 -27.22
N ASN A 487 6.52 12.26 -26.55
CA ASN A 487 5.91 11.17 -25.79
C ASN A 487 4.97 10.37 -26.70
N ASN A 488 5.44 9.27 -27.26
CA ASN A 488 4.65 8.38 -28.13
C ASN A 488 3.41 7.75 -27.45
N ALA A 489 3.19 8.06 -26.18
CA ALA A 489 2.04 7.55 -25.39
C ALA A 489 0.76 8.41 -25.53
N ILE A 490 0.83 9.54 -26.26
CA ILE A 490 -0.23 10.56 -26.32
C ILE A 490 -1.31 10.31 -27.41
N PRO A 491 -1.17 9.46 -28.45
CA PRO A 491 -2.26 9.19 -29.38
C PRO A 491 -3.56 8.76 -28.69
N ALA A 492 -3.46 8.18 -27.47
CA ALA A 492 -4.64 7.80 -26.68
C ALA A 492 -5.37 9.00 -26.01
N LEU A 493 -4.82 10.22 -26.13
CA LEU A 493 -5.34 11.43 -25.52
C LEU A 493 -6.06 12.34 -26.54
N GLU A 494 -6.65 11.77 -27.58
CA GLU A 494 -7.49 12.53 -28.51
C GLU A 494 -8.52 13.37 -27.76
N GLY A 495 -8.44 14.68 -27.88
CA GLY A 495 -9.31 15.66 -27.22
C GLY A 495 -8.69 16.38 -26.00
N VAL A 496 -7.50 16.01 -25.55
CA VAL A 496 -6.78 16.74 -24.52
C VAL A 496 -5.74 17.68 -25.17
N THR A 497 -5.93 18.99 -25.05
CA THR A 497 -4.98 19.95 -25.63
C THR A 497 -3.66 19.98 -24.85
N LEU A 498 -2.53 20.13 -25.57
CA LEU A 498 -1.16 20.23 -25.02
C LEU A 498 -1.02 21.34 -23.94
N ALA A 499 -1.74 22.45 -24.07
CA ALA A 499 -1.77 23.52 -23.08
C ALA A 499 -2.35 23.09 -21.72
N ARG A 500 -3.30 22.14 -21.72
CA ARG A 500 -3.86 21.55 -20.50
C ARG A 500 -2.91 20.55 -19.84
N ILE A 501 -2.10 19.84 -20.62
CA ILE A 501 -1.10 18.91 -20.08
C ILE A 501 0.07 19.70 -19.45
N SER A 502 0.45 20.88 -19.98
CA SER A 502 1.47 21.73 -19.35
C SER A 502 1.00 22.33 -18.01
N SER A 503 -0.27 22.70 -17.87
CA SER A 503 -0.84 23.09 -16.57
C SER A 503 -0.93 21.91 -15.58
N ILE A 504 -1.13 20.68 -16.06
CA ILE A 504 -0.99 19.44 -15.28
C ILE A 504 0.45 19.28 -14.78
N GLN A 505 1.41 19.63 -15.59
CA GLN A 505 2.84 19.51 -15.31
C GLN A 505 3.27 20.42 -14.14
N GLU A 506 2.80 21.67 -14.10
CA GLU A 506 3.04 22.60 -13.00
C GLU A 506 2.35 22.11 -11.71
N GLU A 507 1.09 21.66 -11.81
CA GLU A 507 0.34 21.16 -10.67
C GLU A 507 0.83 19.79 -10.17
N ALA A 508 1.29 18.89 -11.04
CA ALA A 508 1.76 17.56 -10.69
C ALA A 508 3.15 17.56 -10.03
N ASN A 509 4.02 18.52 -10.35
CA ASN A 509 5.31 18.69 -9.68
C ASN A 509 5.16 19.06 -8.20
N GLU A 510 4.05 19.69 -7.83
CA GLU A 510 3.74 20.06 -6.46
C GLU A 510 2.92 18.99 -5.69
N ARG A 511 2.43 17.92 -6.34
CA ARG A 511 1.43 17.00 -5.78
C ARG A 511 1.82 15.53 -5.94
N PRO A 512 1.98 14.79 -4.83
CA PRO A 512 2.36 13.39 -4.87
C PRO A 512 1.21 12.42 -5.18
N LEU A 513 -0.04 12.89 -5.20
CA LEU A 513 -1.24 12.08 -5.36
C LEU A 513 -2.09 12.52 -6.56
N ASN A 514 -3.03 11.66 -6.96
CA ASN A 514 -3.92 11.82 -8.09
C ASN A 514 -4.52 13.24 -8.21
N VAL A 515 -4.46 13.83 -9.38
CA VAL A 515 -5.06 15.13 -9.68
C VAL A 515 -6.23 14.93 -10.63
N ALA A 516 -7.44 15.26 -10.21
CA ALA A 516 -8.60 15.36 -11.09
C ALA A 516 -8.61 16.72 -11.77
N LEU A 517 -8.70 16.74 -13.09
CA LEU A 517 -8.74 17.95 -13.90
C LEU A 517 -10.15 18.16 -14.43
N GLY A 518 -10.78 19.26 -14.02
CA GLY A 518 -12.13 19.60 -14.45
C GLY A 518 -12.33 19.68 -15.95
N HIS A 519 -13.49 19.25 -16.44
CA HIS A 519 -14.02 19.28 -17.81
C HIS A 519 -13.71 18.11 -18.74
N ILE A 520 -12.92 17.10 -18.32
CA ILE A 520 -12.70 15.89 -19.11
C ILE A 520 -13.03 14.68 -18.21
N PRO A 521 -13.56 13.59 -18.77
CA PRO A 521 -13.78 12.37 -17.99
C PRO A 521 -12.49 12.03 -17.25
N THR A 522 -12.56 12.00 -15.99
CA THR A 522 -11.57 12.05 -14.92
C THR A 522 -10.15 11.68 -15.34
N ILE A 523 -9.31 12.68 -15.55
CA ILE A 523 -7.87 12.47 -15.70
C ILE A 523 -7.28 12.44 -14.30
N ARG A 524 -6.78 11.27 -13.88
CA ARG A 524 -5.96 11.15 -12.69
C ARG A 524 -4.49 11.09 -13.09
N VAL A 525 -3.67 11.91 -12.49
CA VAL A 525 -2.22 11.85 -12.66
C VAL A 525 -1.60 11.37 -11.36
N THR A 526 -1.04 10.15 -11.39
CA THR A 526 -0.28 9.61 -10.26
C THR A 526 1.20 9.61 -10.60
N ARG A 527 2.04 9.81 -9.60
CA ARG A 527 3.47 9.60 -9.75
C ARG A 527 3.77 8.11 -9.68
N PRO A 528 4.25 7.45 -10.75
CA PRO A 528 4.65 6.05 -10.68
C PRO A 528 5.81 5.87 -9.70
N LEU A 529 5.93 4.67 -9.11
CA LEU A 529 7.07 4.25 -8.27
C LEU A 529 8.41 4.16 -9.04
N ALA A 530 8.55 4.88 -10.15
CA ALA A 530 9.73 4.89 -11.02
C ALA A 530 11.03 5.32 -10.33
N GLN A 531 10.97 5.88 -9.12
CA GLN A 531 12.11 6.46 -8.42
C GLN A 531 13.15 5.44 -7.92
N MET A 532 12.82 4.15 -7.87
CA MET A 532 13.77 3.10 -7.47
C MET A 532 14.24 2.23 -8.63
N VAL A 533 14.32 2.79 -9.81
CA VAL A 533 14.86 2.10 -10.98
C VAL A 533 16.19 2.70 -11.34
N PRO A 534 17.27 1.91 -11.33
CA PRO A 534 18.57 2.38 -11.80
C PRO A 534 18.51 2.92 -13.23
N PRO A 535 19.32 3.93 -13.58
CA PRO A 535 19.40 4.41 -14.95
C PRO A 535 19.79 3.28 -15.92
N GLY A 536 18.99 3.10 -16.96
CA GLY A 536 19.08 1.92 -17.83
C GLY A 536 18.54 0.69 -17.10
N VAL A 537 17.51 0.01 -17.65
CA VAL A 537 16.93 -1.17 -16.98
C VAL A 537 18.03 -2.22 -16.80
N PRO A 538 18.49 -2.49 -15.57
CA PRO A 538 19.62 -3.38 -15.36
C PRO A 538 19.20 -4.82 -15.67
N THR A 539 20.09 -5.53 -16.31
CA THR A 539 20.07 -6.99 -16.30
C THR A 539 20.52 -7.47 -14.91
N PHE A 540 20.18 -8.70 -14.56
CA PHE A 540 20.66 -9.27 -13.28
C PHE A 540 22.18 -9.32 -13.18
N ASP A 541 22.86 -9.57 -14.30
CA ASP A 541 24.26 -9.40 -14.52
C ASP A 541 24.78 -8.02 -14.11
N ALA A 542 24.12 -6.97 -14.60
CA ALA A 542 24.53 -5.62 -14.29
C ALA A 542 24.33 -5.29 -12.80
N LEU A 543 23.32 -5.88 -12.15
CA LEU A 543 23.12 -5.78 -10.71
C LEU A 543 24.21 -6.56 -9.95
N ALA A 544 24.52 -7.78 -10.38
CA ALA A 544 25.57 -8.60 -9.77
C ALA A 544 26.94 -7.89 -9.83
N ARG A 545 27.30 -7.29 -10.97
CA ARG A 545 28.56 -6.53 -11.13
C ARG A 545 28.64 -5.26 -10.31
N ARG A 546 27.51 -4.74 -9.81
CA ARG A 546 27.47 -3.59 -8.89
C ARG A 546 27.65 -3.97 -7.42
N SER A 547 27.67 -5.26 -7.13
CA SER A 547 27.85 -5.75 -5.77
C SER A 547 29.29 -5.65 -5.28
N GLN A 548 29.46 -5.53 -4.00
CA GLN A 548 30.76 -5.60 -3.34
C GLN A 548 31.13 -7.06 -3.04
N GLY A 549 32.39 -7.43 -3.29
CA GLY A 549 32.87 -8.79 -3.03
C GLY A 549 32.48 -9.76 -4.14
N VAL A 550 31.75 -10.81 -3.84
CA VAL A 550 31.28 -11.79 -4.83
C VAL A 550 30.23 -11.16 -5.74
N GLU A 551 30.35 -11.38 -7.05
CA GLU A 551 29.34 -10.90 -8.01
C GLU A 551 28.09 -11.75 -7.94
N ARG A 552 27.07 -11.24 -7.23
CA ARG A 552 25.76 -11.88 -7.06
C ARG A 552 24.67 -10.84 -7.06
N TRP A 553 23.52 -11.21 -7.56
CA TRP A 553 22.27 -10.51 -7.30
C TRP A 553 21.44 -11.30 -6.30
N GLY A 554 20.33 -10.74 -5.85
CA GLY A 554 19.43 -11.42 -4.95
C GLY A 554 18.04 -10.81 -4.95
N VAL A 555 17.16 -11.44 -4.20
CA VAL A 555 15.78 -11.02 -3.97
C VAL A 555 15.60 -10.73 -2.48
N LEU A 556 14.96 -9.62 -2.18
CA LEU A 556 14.45 -9.27 -0.86
C LEU A 556 12.92 -9.33 -0.89
N ARG A 557 12.34 -10.08 0.01
CA ARG A 557 10.91 -10.03 0.33
C ARG A 557 10.73 -9.60 1.78
N MET A 558 9.77 -8.71 2.01
CA MET A 558 9.38 -8.29 3.37
C MET A 558 7.87 -8.13 3.42
N ASP A 559 7.29 -8.43 4.58
CA ASP A 559 5.85 -8.35 4.79
C ASP A 559 5.53 -7.96 6.23
N VAL A 560 4.41 -7.26 6.43
CA VAL A 560 3.94 -6.85 7.75
C VAL A 560 3.48 -8.07 8.54
N ASP A 561 4.03 -8.25 9.72
CA ASP A 561 3.75 -9.40 10.57
C ASP A 561 2.30 -9.40 11.06
N ASN A 562 1.60 -10.52 10.86
CA ASN A 562 0.24 -10.75 11.37
C ASN A 562 -0.80 -9.71 10.93
N LEU A 563 -0.70 -9.13 9.74
CA LEU A 563 -1.59 -8.06 9.29
C LEU A 563 -3.08 -8.44 9.40
N GLY A 564 -3.46 -9.66 9.04
CA GLY A 564 -4.85 -10.12 9.20
C GLY A 564 -5.34 -10.05 10.65
N LYS A 565 -4.49 -10.44 11.61
CA LYS A 565 -4.79 -10.30 13.05
C LYS A 565 -4.82 -8.84 13.48
N LEU A 566 -3.96 -8.01 12.88
CA LEU A 566 -3.93 -6.58 13.18
C LEU A 566 -5.23 -5.89 12.76
N PHE A 567 -5.80 -6.26 11.61
CA PHE A 567 -7.12 -5.77 11.19
C PHE A 567 -8.26 -6.32 12.05
N GLN A 568 -8.19 -7.56 12.51
CA GLN A 568 -9.26 -8.16 13.32
C GLN A 568 -9.20 -7.75 14.80
N HIS A 569 -8.02 -7.73 15.39
CA HIS A 569 -7.79 -7.62 16.83
C HIS A 569 -6.90 -6.43 17.22
N GLY A 570 -6.42 -5.64 16.25
CA GLY A 570 -5.46 -4.56 16.51
C GLY A 570 -5.97 -3.49 17.46
N PHE A 571 -7.28 -3.25 17.47
CA PHE A 571 -7.90 -2.25 18.33
C PHE A 571 -8.53 -2.85 19.61
N GLU A 572 -8.23 -4.09 19.97
CA GLU A 572 -8.69 -4.67 21.24
C GLU A 572 -8.02 -3.99 22.44
N ARG A 573 -8.87 -3.62 23.41
CA ARG A 573 -8.47 -3.06 24.71
C ARG A 573 -9.44 -3.54 25.78
N GLU A 574 -8.91 -3.96 26.93
CA GLU A 574 -9.71 -4.35 28.11
C GLU A 574 -10.84 -5.33 27.76
N MET A 575 -10.57 -6.29 26.84
CA MET A 575 -11.52 -7.27 26.30
C MET A 575 -12.63 -6.71 25.39
N GLU A 576 -12.57 -5.45 24.99
CA GLU A 576 -13.43 -4.86 23.97
C GLU A 576 -12.68 -4.61 22.68
N ASN A 577 -13.27 -4.99 21.55
CA ASN A 577 -12.71 -4.68 20.24
C ASN A 577 -13.24 -3.32 19.75
N ASN A 578 -12.35 -2.36 19.66
CA ASN A 578 -12.66 -1.00 19.24
C ASN A 578 -12.49 -0.78 17.71
N LEU A 579 -12.41 -1.84 16.92
CA LEU A 579 -12.38 -1.73 15.47
C LEU A 579 -13.67 -1.09 14.95
N THR A 580 -13.51 -0.09 14.08
CA THR A 580 -14.60 0.56 13.36
C THR A 580 -14.27 0.67 11.88
N LEU A 581 -15.27 0.95 11.05
CA LEU A 581 -15.08 1.16 9.62
C LEU A 581 -14.05 2.28 9.33
N SER A 582 -14.14 3.40 10.05
CA SER A 582 -13.23 4.54 9.87
C SER A 582 -11.80 4.21 10.33
N ARG A 583 -11.62 3.45 11.43
CA ARG A 583 -10.30 3.00 11.89
C ARG A 583 -9.66 1.99 10.91
N LEU A 584 -10.46 1.08 10.37
CA LEU A 584 -10.00 0.16 9.32
C LEU A 584 -9.50 0.92 8.09
N ALA A 585 -10.29 1.90 7.64
CA ALA A 585 -9.94 2.73 6.49
C ALA A 585 -8.68 3.56 6.73
N ALA A 586 -8.53 4.15 7.93
CA ALA A 586 -7.35 4.91 8.33
C ALA A 586 -6.08 4.06 8.41
N LEU A 587 -6.17 2.85 8.97
CA LEU A 587 -5.04 1.92 9.06
C LEU A 587 -4.57 1.48 7.66
N SER A 588 -5.51 1.11 6.78
CA SER A 588 -5.20 0.72 5.40
C SER A 588 -4.53 1.86 4.63
N LEU A 589 -5.05 3.08 4.76
CA LEU A 589 -4.46 4.26 4.12
C LEU A 589 -3.05 4.57 4.64
N SER A 590 -2.84 4.42 5.95
CA SER A 590 -1.53 4.64 6.57
C SER A 590 -0.48 3.64 6.06
N LEU A 591 -0.82 2.37 5.89
CA LEU A 591 0.08 1.37 5.30
C LEU A 591 0.44 1.74 3.85
N ARG A 592 -0.55 2.14 3.04
CA ARG A 592 -0.30 2.60 1.66
C ARG A 592 0.64 3.80 1.61
N PHE A 593 0.53 4.76 2.53
CA PHE A 593 1.44 5.90 2.59
C PHE A 593 2.88 5.48 2.83
N PHE A 594 3.12 4.47 3.65
CA PHE A 594 4.46 3.95 3.87
C PHE A 594 4.99 3.19 2.66
N PHE A 595 4.29 2.14 2.20
CA PHE A 595 4.79 1.25 1.16
C PHE A 595 4.79 1.89 -0.22
N GLU A 596 3.70 2.58 -0.62
CA GLU A 596 3.58 3.18 -1.95
C GLU A 596 4.23 4.57 -2.03
N GLY A 597 4.22 5.32 -0.92
CA GLY A 597 4.66 6.72 -0.90
C GLY A 597 6.07 6.93 -0.36
N TRP A 598 6.37 6.39 0.82
CA TRP A 598 7.62 6.67 1.51
C TRP A 598 8.78 5.75 1.13
N LEU A 599 8.54 4.46 0.99
CA LEU A 599 9.55 3.42 0.80
C LEU A 599 10.61 3.75 -0.27
N PRO A 600 10.28 4.34 -1.44
CA PRO A 600 11.28 4.73 -2.43
C PRO A 600 12.37 5.67 -1.92
N ASN A 601 12.08 6.50 -0.91
CA ASN A 601 13.04 7.44 -0.35
C ASN A 601 14.18 6.75 0.40
N LEU A 602 13.98 5.51 0.85
CA LEU A 602 14.98 4.74 1.59
C LEU A 602 16.17 4.27 0.75
N ALA A 603 16.07 4.32 -0.57
CA ALA A 603 17.19 4.03 -1.45
C ALA A 603 18.20 5.20 -1.56
N THR A 604 17.79 6.42 -1.18
CA THR A 604 18.67 7.59 -1.13
C THR A 604 19.54 7.57 0.13
N PRO A 605 20.65 8.33 0.18
CA PRO A 605 21.41 8.51 1.40
C PRO A 605 20.53 8.93 2.58
N GLN A 606 20.74 8.33 3.75
CA GLN A 606 20.06 8.64 5.00
C GLN A 606 21.00 9.42 5.92
N GLU A 607 20.48 10.09 6.94
CA GLU A 607 21.30 10.89 7.87
C GLU A 607 22.40 10.06 8.57
N ASP A 608 22.08 8.82 8.90
CA ASP A 608 22.96 7.88 9.62
C ASP A 608 23.67 6.87 8.68
N ASP A 609 23.35 6.90 7.39
CA ASP A 609 23.93 6.01 6.38
C ASP A 609 24.01 6.73 5.03
N ALA A 610 25.17 7.30 4.72
CA ALA A 610 25.41 8.09 3.51
C ALA A 610 25.45 7.25 2.21
N GLN A 611 25.26 5.92 2.26
CA GLN A 611 25.33 5.06 1.09
C GLN A 611 24.11 5.28 0.17
N ASP A 612 24.37 5.56 -1.10
CA ASP A 612 23.34 5.65 -2.14
C ASP A 612 23.08 4.28 -2.75
N LEU A 613 21.90 3.73 -2.51
CA LEU A 613 21.53 2.39 -2.99
C LEU A 613 20.73 2.42 -4.30
N ARG A 614 20.37 3.60 -4.85
CA ARG A 614 19.49 3.74 -6.02
C ARG A 614 19.98 2.99 -7.26
N ASN A 615 21.28 2.89 -7.44
CA ASN A 615 21.86 2.16 -8.58
C ASN A 615 22.01 0.65 -8.39
N GLN A 616 21.79 0.15 -7.17
CA GLN A 616 21.99 -1.24 -6.79
C GLN A 616 20.69 -1.99 -6.57
N LEU A 617 19.56 -1.27 -6.49
CA LEU A 617 18.24 -1.80 -6.15
C LEU A 617 17.26 -1.59 -7.29
N TYR A 618 16.42 -2.58 -7.50
CA TYR A 618 15.35 -2.57 -8.48
C TYR A 618 14.04 -3.01 -7.83
N LEU A 619 13.21 -2.03 -7.44
CA LEU A 619 11.90 -2.30 -6.86
C LEU A 619 10.99 -2.89 -7.91
N GLN A 620 10.49 -4.08 -7.65
CA GLN A 620 9.52 -4.75 -8.49
C GLN A 620 8.10 -4.43 -8.07
N TYR A 621 7.86 -4.53 -6.76
CA TYR A 621 6.54 -4.34 -6.17
C TYR A 621 6.68 -3.80 -4.74
N ALA A 622 5.85 -2.85 -4.38
CA ALA A 622 5.58 -2.42 -3.03
C ALA A 622 4.13 -1.94 -2.98
N GLY A 623 3.31 -2.56 -2.17
CA GLY A 623 1.90 -2.19 -2.07
C GLY A 623 1.15 -3.03 -1.05
N GLY A 624 0.15 -2.40 -0.43
CA GLY A 624 -0.54 -3.03 0.70
C GLY A 624 0.38 -3.15 1.90
N ASP A 625 0.96 -4.31 2.11
CA ASP A 625 1.76 -4.69 3.27
C ASP A 625 3.07 -5.39 2.92
N ASP A 626 3.27 -5.71 1.65
CA ASP A 626 4.44 -6.46 1.21
C ASP A 626 5.35 -5.68 0.26
N LEU A 627 6.58 -6.14 0.19
CA LEU A 627 7.66 -5.60 -0.62
C LEU A 627 8.38 -6.74 -1.34
N PHE A 628 8.57 -6.57 -2.65
CA PHE A 628 9.43 -7.42 -3.46
C PHE A 628 10.46 -6.57 -4.22
N LEU A 629 11.72 -6.85 -4.00
CA LEU A 629 12.82 -6.08 -4.55
C LEU A 629 13.96 -6.99 -5.01
N VAL A 630 14.55 -6.67 -6.15
CA VAL A 630 15.76 -7.32 -6.67
C VAL A 630 16.92 -6.34 -6.59
N GLY A 631 18.12 -6.82 -6.28
CA GLY A 631 19.28 -5.92 -6.18
C GLY A 631 20.62 -6.63 -6.12
N ALA A 632 21.69 -5.84 -6.05
CA ALA A 632 23.01 -6.31 -5.67
C ALA A 632 22.93 -6.93 -4.28
N TRP A 633 23.51 -8.11 -4.09
CA TRP A 633 23.30 -8.89 -2.87
C TRP A 633 23.70 -8.17 -1.58
N ASP A 634 24.73 -7.34 -1.62
CA ASP A 634 25.26 -6.58 -0.49
C ASP A 634 24.40 -5.35 -0.14
N ALA A 635 23.64 -4.83 -1.11
CA ALA A 635 22.74 -3.70 -0.91
C ALA A 635 21.39 -4.13 -0.26
N LEU A 636 20.96 -5.39 -0.48
CA LEU A 636 19.67 -5.88 0.00
C LEU A 636 19.55 -5.88 1.54
N PRO A 637 20.50 -6.41 2.32
CA PRO A 637 20.41 -6.39 3.79
C PRO A 637 20.48 -4.97 4.37
N LEU A 638 21.21 -4.07 3.74
CA LEU A 638 21.26 -2.65 4.14
C LEU A 638 19.90 -1.97 3.90
N PHE A 639 19.30 -2.21 2.75
CA PHE A 639 17.98 -1.67 2.44
C PHE A 639 16.91 -2.26 3.36
N ALA A 640 16.94 -3.57 3.63
CA ALA A 640 16.01 -4.23 4.54
C ALA A 640 16.08 -3.62 5.96
N GLU A 641 17.27 -3.33 6.47
CA GLU A 641 17.46 -2.65 7.75
C GLU A 641 16.90 -1.22 7.73
N ARG A 642 17.09 -0.47 6.64
CA ARG A 642 16.50 0.87 6.48
C ARG A 642 14.98 0.80 6.48
N VAL A 643 14.39 -0.17 5.78
CA VAL A 643 12.93 -0.37 5.75
C VAL A 643 12.42 -0.67 7.15
N GLN A 644 13.02 -1.62 7.85
CA GLN A 644 12.62 -2.00 9.20
C GLN A 644 12.69 -0.82 10.18
N ARG A 645 13.81 -0.10 10.22
CA ARG A 645 13.98 1.05 11.11
C ARG A 645 12.98 2.16 10.81
N SER A 646 12.80 2.44 9.53
CA SER A 646 11.85 3.47 9.10
C SER A 646 10.40 3.05 9.40
N PHE A 647 10.05 1.78 9.19
CA PHE A 647 8.74 1.26 9.53
C PHE A 647 8.48 1.30 11.04
N ALA A 648 9.46 0.90 11.85
CA ALA A 648 9.36 1.00 13.31
C ALA A 648 9.14 2.46 13.77
N ALA A 649 9.86 3.43 13.19
CA ALA A 649 9.64 4.85 13.47
C ALA A 649 8.25 5.33 13.02
N TYR A 650 7.82 4.93 11.82
CA TYR A 650 6.50 5.27 11.26
C TYR A 650 5.36 4.69 12.11
N THR A 651 5.52 3.47 12.60
CA THR A 651 4.55 2.79 13.47
C THR A 651 4.72 3.13 14.95
N CYS A 652 5.40 4.25 15.26
CA CYS A 652 5.55 4.79 16.62
C CYS A 652 6.35 3.90 17.57
N GLY A 653 7.20 3.01 17.07
CA GLY A 653 7.91 2.01 17.87
C GLY A 653 7.00 0.97 18.53
N ASN A 654 5.79 0.77 18.00
CA ASN A 654 4.86 -0.22 18.52
C ASN A 654 5.42 -1.65 18.33
N PRO A 655 5.70 -2.38 19.42
CA PRO A 655 6.35 -3.70 19.36
C PRO A 655 5.47 -4.79 18.73
N TYR A 656 4.18 -4.52 18.52
CA TYR A 656 3.23 -5.46 17.94
C TYR A 656 2.99 -5.22 16.43
N VAL A 657 3.54 -4.14 15.88
CA VAL A 657 3.45 -3.81 14.46
C VAL A 657 4.84 -3.87 13.85
N THR A 658 5.20 -5.03 13.36
CA THR A 658 6.55 -5.37 12.93
C THR A 658 6.61 -5.87 11.49
N LEU A 659 7.82 -5.96 10.95
CA LEU A 659 8.10 -6.50 9.63
C LEU A 659 9.06 -7.68 9.73
N SER A 660 8.79 -8.74 8.98
CA SER A 660 9.76 -9.80 8.74
C SER A 660 10.18 -9.84 7.29
N GLY A 661 11.37 -10.36 7.01
CA GLY A 661 11.87 -10.45 5.64
C GLY A 661 12.79 -11.63 5.41
N GLY A 662 12.99 -11.93 4.12
CA GLY A 662 13.90 -12.95 3.64
C GLY A 662 14.71 -12.49 2.45
N ILE A 663 15.98 -12.85 2.42
CA ILE A 663 16.90 -12.53 1.32
C ILE A 663 17.45 -13.82 0.74
N SER A 664 17.27 -14.02 -0.58
CA SER A 664 17.96 -15.04 -1.37
C SER A 664 19.10 -14.43 -2.16
N LEU A 665 20.12 -15.25 -2.43
CA LEU A 665 21.23 -14.91 -3.31
C LEU A 665 21.19 -15.79 -4.55
N ALA A 666 21.45 -15.21 -5.69
CA ALA A 666 21.37 -15.88 -6.97
C ALA A 666 22.59 -15.62 -7.84
N ASP A 667 22.95 -16.62 -8.65
CA ASP A 667 23.95 -16.50 -9.70
C ASP A 667 23.37 -15.80 -10.91
N GLU A 668 24.23 -15.34 -11.79
CA GLU A 668 23.88 -14.66 -13.04
C GLU A 668 22.77 -15.37 -13.83
N ARG A 669 22.82 -16.71 -13.91
CA ARG A 669 21.89 -17.54 -14.67
C ARG A 669 20.77 -18.16 -13.84
N TYR A 670 20.69 -17.85 -12.55
CA TYR A 670 19.67 -18.42 -11.68
C TYR A 670 18.29 -17.85 -12.02
N PRO A 671 17.28 -18.68 -12.21
CA PRO A 671 15.95 -18.20 -12.59
C PRO A 671 15.33 -17.30 -11.50
N LEU A 672 14.75 -16.19 -11.90
CA LEU A 672 14.17 -15.22 -10.97
C LEU A 672 13.03 -15.83 -10.13
N TYR A 673 12.19 -16.69 -10.72
CA TYR A 673 11.10 -17.31 -9.98
C TYR A 673 11.63 -18.22 -8.85
N GLN A 674 12.72 -18.96 -9.08
CA GLN A 674 13.36 -19.75 -8.03
C GLN A 674 13.99 -18.88 -6.96
N ALA A 675 14.64 -17.78 -7.34
CA ALA A 675 15.17 -16.82 -6.37
C ALA A 675 14.06 -16.15 -5.55
N ALA A 676 12.88 -15.94 -6.14
CA ALA A 676 11.70 -15.44 -5.45
C ALA A 676 11.12 -16.46 -4.46
N ASP A 677 11.10 -17.74 -4.83
CA ASP A 677 10.68 -18.84 -3.96
C ASP A 677 11.68 -19.02 -2.81
N ASP A 678 12.98 -19.01 -3.08
CA ASP A 678 14.03 -19.07 -2.04
C ASP A 678 13.91 -17.89 -1.06
N ALA A 679 13.57 -16.68 -1.55
CA ALA A 679 13.35 -15.52 -0.70
C ALA A 679 12.06 -15.66 0.13
N HIS A 680 11.02 -16.29 -0.41
CA HIS A 680 9.78 -16.60 0.31
C HIS A 680 10.02 -17.65 1.41
N GLU A 681 10.80 -18.69 1.13
CA GLU A 681 11.19 -19.67 2.15
C GLU A 681 12.01 -19.00 3.26
N ALA A 682 12.94 -18.09 2.90
CA ALA A 682 13.71 -17.32 3.86
C ALA A 682 12.80 -16.41 4.71
N GLU A 683 11.82 -15.70 4.10
CA GLU A 683 10.83 -14.89 4.81
C GLU A 683 10.00 -15.76 5.78
N SER A 684 9.57 -16.93 5.33
CA SER A 684 8.84 -17.90 6.14
C SER A 684 9.66 -18.39 7.33
N ALA A 685 10.96 -18.63 7.13
CA ALA A 685 11.89 -18.98 8.20
C ALA A 685 12.07 -17.85 9.21
N ALA A 686 12.12 -16.59 8.75
CA ALA A 686 12.14 -15.42 9.62
C ALA A 686 10.87 -15.30 10.47
N LYS A 687 9.70 -15.45 9.85
CA LYS A 687 8.39 -15.44 10.52
C LYS A 687 8.22 -16.60 11.50
N GLY A 688 8.86 -17.73 11.24
CA GLY A 688 8.84 -18.93 12.10
C GLY A 688 9.86 -18.92 13.23
N LEU A 689 10.78 -17.95 13.31
CA LEU A 689 11.86 -17.93 14.29
C LEU A 689 11.36 -17.83 15.74
N ARG A 690 10.30 -17.03 15.96
CA ARG A 690 9.68 -16.80 17.26
C ARG A 690 8.25 -16.29 17.09
N ASP A 691 7.43 -16.37 18.12
CA ASP A 691 6.04 -15.92 18.10
C ASP A 691 5.90 -14.43 17.76
N ALA A 692 6.83 -13.60 18.23
CA ALA A 692 6.89 -12.18 17.94
C ALA A 692 7.29 -11.86 16.50
N LYS A 693 7.73 -12.87 15.71
CA LYS A 693 8.28 -12.67 14.36
C LYS A 693 9.40 -11.61 14.37
N ASN A 694 9.27 -10.49 13.67
CA ASN A 694 10.18 -9.34 13.69
C ASN A 694 11.64 -9.74 13.44
N ALA A 695 11.90 -10.39 12.31
CA ALA A 695 13.19 -11.01 11.99
C ALA A 695 13.53 -10.89 10.49
N LEU A 696 14.81 -11.06 10.18
CA LEU A 696 15.32 -11.20 8.82
C LEU A 696 16.03 -12.54 8.67
N ALA A 697 15.74 -13.26 7.60
CA ALA A 697 16.51 -14.42 7.20
C ALA A 697 17.46 -14.05 6.05
N PHE A 698 18.73 -14.32 6.24
CA PHE A 698 19.80 -14.03 5.31
C PHE A 698 20.88 -15.12 5.35
N LEU A 699 21.40 -15.53 4.20
CA LEU A 699 22.42 -16.58 4.08
C LEU A 699 22.05 -17.90 4.80
N GLY A 700 20.77 -18.25 4.80
CA GLY A 700 20.24 -19.48 5.42
C GLY A 700 20.08 -19.39 6.95
N GLN A 701 20.17 -18.22 7.55
CA GLN A 701 19.98 -18.02 8.97
C GLN A 701 18.99 -16.89 9.25
N ALA A 702 17.94 -17.17 10.05
CA ALA A 702 17.04 -16.15 10.57
C ALA A 702 17.59 -15.51 11.84
N VAL A 703 17.49 -14.18 11.92
CA VAL A 703 18.00 -13.36 13.04
C VAL A 703 16.96 -12.30 13.40
N PRO A 704 16.66 -12.10 14.69
CA PRO A 704 15.83 -10.99 15.12
C PRO A 704 16.44 -9.63 14.74
N TRP A 705 15.61 -8.66 14.39
CA TRP A 705 16.10 -7.34 13.98
C TRP A 705 16.95 -6.65 15.04
N GLU A 706 16.65 -6.84 16.30
CA GLU A 706 17.43 -6.27 17.40
C GLU A 706 18.91 -6.75 17.46
N GLN A 707 19.20 -7.90 16.82
CA GLN A 707 20.56 -8.44 16.73
C GLN A 707 21.22 -8.14 15.37
N PHE A 708 20.44 -7.72 14.37
CA PHE A 708 20.91 -7.60 12.98
C PHE A 708 21.99 -6.52 12.82
N ALA A 709 21.88 -5.41 13.52
CA ALA A 709 22.89 -4.35 13.50
C ALA A 709 24.26 -4.84 13.99
N ASP A 710 24.30 -5.69 15.02
CA ASP A 710 25.54 -6.30 15.54
C ASP A 710 26.11 -7.31 14.54
N VAL A 711 25.26 -8.11 13.90
CA VAL A 711 25.65 -9.02 12.81
C VAL A 711 26.33 -8.26 11.68
N ARG A 712 25.70 -7.20 11.21
CA ARG A 712 26.26 -6.33 10.18
C ARG A 712 27.60 -5.73 10.59
N LYS A 713 27.68 -5.18 11.79
CA LYS A 713 28.92 -4.62 12.33
C LYS A 713 30.05 -5.63 12.29
N HIS A 714 29.85 -6.82 12.87
CA HIS A 714 30.86 -7.87 12.87
C HIS A 714 31.23 -8.34 11.46
N ALA A 715 30.25 -8.42 10.52
CA ALA A 715 30.53 -8.82 9.16
C ALA A 715 31.46 -7.82 8.44
N TYR A 716 31.20 -6.53 8.56
CA TYR A 716 32.04 -5.50 7.95
C TYR A 716 33.40 -5.38 8.63
N GLU A 717 33.49 -5.47 9.97
CA GLU A 717 34.73 -5.49 10.70
C GLU A 717 35.61 -6.68 10.29
N LEU A 718 35.06 -7.88 10.26
CA LEU A 718 35.77 -9.10 9.84
C LEU A 718 36.25 -9.00 8.38
N ALA A 719 35.43 -8.46 7.49
CA ALA A 719 35.80 -8.26 6.09
C ALA A 719 36.97 -7.26 5.99
N GLU A 720 36.89 -6.12 6.66
CA GLU A 720 37.97 -5.12 6.70
C GLU A 720 39.25 -5.68 7.29
N TRP A 721 39.17 -6.43 8.40
CA TRP A 721 40.34 -7.02 9.04
C TRP A 721 41.06 -8.00 8.12
N CYS A 722 40.33 -8.83 7.39
CA CYS A 722 40.89 -9.81 6.49
C CYS A 722 41.39 -9.22 5.16
N LYS A 723 40.78 -8.15 4.69
CA LYS A 723 41.09 -7.53 3.40
C LYS A 723 42.21 -6.49 3.54
N ASP A 724 42.11 -5.61 4.53
CA ASP A 724 42.89 -4.39 4.60
C ASP A 724 43.87 -4.35 5.79
N LYS A 725 43.56 -5.05 6.89
CA LYS A 725 44.37 -4.98 8.15
C LYS A 725 45.19 -6.23 8.44
N GLY A 726 45.30 -7.14 7.48
CA GLY A 726 46.21 -8.29 7.52
C GLY A 726 45.82 -9.39 8.50
N ALA A 727 44.53 -9.48 8.91
CA ALA A 727 44.04 -10.66 9.59
C ALA A 727 44.08 -11.88 8.69
N PRO A 728 44.39 -13.09 9.18
CA PRO A 728 44.42 -14.27 8.35
C PRO A 728 43.00 -14.63 7.91
N LYS A 729 42.78 -14.94 6.62
CA LYS A 729 41.49 -15.40 6.10
C LYS A 729 40.95 -16.62 6.85
N ALA A 730 41.82 -17.42 7.43
CA ALA A 730 41.45 -18.54 8.28
C ALA A 730 40.64 -18.13 9.52
N LEU A 731 40.65 -16.83 9.94
CA LEU A 731 39.80 -16.34 11.02
C LEU A 731 38.33 -16.52 10.69
N ILE A 732 37.89 -16.11 9.49
CA ILE A 732 36.50 -16.26 9.02
C ILE A 732 36.09 -17.72 9.04
N GLN A 733 36.91 -18.61 8.48
CA GLN A 733 36.66 -20.06 8.47
C GLN A 733 36.55 -20.63 9.90
N THR A 734 37.46 -20.23 10.77
CA THR A 734 37.42 -20.64 12.18
C THR A 734 36.11 -20.25 12.89
N LEU A 735 35.60 -19.02 12.63
CA LEU A 735 34.33 -18.56 13.21
C LEU A 735 33.14 -19.34 12.67
N ILE A 736 33.13 -19.67 11.35
CA ILE A 736 32.10 -20.51 10.74
C ILE A 736 32.11 -21.92 11.35
N GLU A 737 33.28 -22.50 11.56
CA GLU A 737 33.40 -23.84 12.17
C GLU A 737 32.95 -23.87 13.63
N ILE A 738 33.29 -22.85 14.42
CA ILE A 738 32.84 -22.69 15.81
C ILE A 738 31.33 -22.58 15.87
N ALA A 739 30.71 -21.69 15.05
CA ALA A 739 29.28 -21.49 14.99
C ALA A 739 28.53 -22.77 14.53
N SER A 740 29.08 -23.46 13.53
CA SER A 740 28.52 -24.74 13.05
C SER A 740 28.61 -25.86 14.10
N ALA A 741 29.65 -25.86 14.94
CA ALA A 741 29.76 -26.80 16.05
C ALA A 741 28.71 -26.50 17.13
N TYR A 742 28.53 -25.21 17.47
CA TYR A 742 27.51 -24.77 18.41
C TYR A 742 26.10 -25.17 17.94
N GLU A 743 25.75 -24.89 16.67
CA GLU A 743 24.45 -25.23 16.09
C GLU A 743 24.16 -26.74 16.12
N ARG A 744 25.17 -27.59 15.81
CA ARG A 744 25.03 -29.04 15.91
C ARG A 744 24.75 -29.48 17.33
N ASP A 745 25.47 -28.93 18.31
CA ASP A 745 25.32 -29.30 19.71
C ASP A 745 23.93 -28.84 20.23
N ARG A 746 23.47 -27.64 19.79
CA ARG A 746 22.15 -27.12 20.11
C ARG A 746 21.00 -27.99 19.55
N LYS A 747 21.10 -28.42 18.28
CA LYS A 747 20.10 -29.30 17.66
C LYS A 747 20.02 -30.67 18.29
N LEU A 748 21.10 -31.15 18.90
CA LEU A 748 21.17 -32.44 19.58
C LEU A 748 20.82 -32.34 21.08
N ASP A 749 20.37 -31.18 21.54
CA ASP A 749 20.06 -30.90 22.95
C ASP A 749 21.22 -31.31 23.92
N LYS A 750 22.44 -31.09 23.43
CA LYS A 750 23.64 -31.37 24.21
C LYS A 750 23.87 -30.29 25.27
N PRO A 751 24.61 -30.65 26.37
CA PRO A 751 24.93 -29.67 27.41
C PRO A 751 25.64 -28.44 26.87
N ARG A 752 25.46 -27.30 27.53
CA ARG A 752 26.06 -25.99 27.19
C ARG A 752 27.56 -25.97 26.97
N PHE A 753 28.28 -27.01 27.40
CA PHE A 753 29.74 -27.16 27.31
C PHE A 753 30.12 -28.17 26.23
N GLY A 754 29.98 -27.75 24.97
CA GLY A 754 30.42 -28.53 23.84
C GLY A 754 31.91 -28.27 23.47
N ARG A 755 32.41 -29.04 22.51
CA ARG A 755 33.79 -28.88 21.98
C ARG A 755 34.06 -27.45 21.46
N TRP A 756 33.03 -26.77 20.98
CA TRP A 756 33.12 -25.39 20.46
C TRP A 756 33.63 -24.39 21.50
N THR A 757 33.41 -24.62 22.80
CA THR A 757 33.78 -23.67 23.88
C THR A 757 35.30 -23.53 24.02
N TRP A 758 36.00 -24.64 24.21
CA TRP A 758 37.46 -24.60 24.38
C TRP A 758 38.18 -24.44 23.02
N VAL A 759 37.62 -24.92 21.92
CA VAL A 759 38.18 -24.73 20.57
C VAL A 759 38.12 -23.25 20.19
N SER A 760 37.02 -22.53 20.45
CA SER A 760 36.95 -21.09 20.20
C SER A 760 38.01 -20.33 21.00
N PHE A 761 38.10 -20.59 22.29
CA PHE A 761 39.08 -19.93 23.14
C PHE A 761 40.51 -20.16 22.66
N TYR A 762 40.88 -21.40 22.39
CA TYR A 762 42.20 -21.78 21.94
C TYR A 762 42.55 -21.18 20.57
N GLN A 763 41.70 -21.36 19.60
CA GLN A 763 41.98 -20.92 18.21
C GLN A 763 42.01 -19.39 18.10
N LEU A 764 41.03 -18.70 18.68
CA LEU A 764 40.95 -17.23 18.60
C LEU A 764 42.10 -16.58 19.38
N THR A 765 42.54 -17.16 20.50
CA THR A 765 43.73 -16.69 21.21
C THR A 765 45.00 -16.80 20.35
N ARG A 766 45.13 -17.90 19.57
CA ARG A 766 46.28 -18.08 18.67
C ARG A 766 46.22 -17.14 17.47
N VAL A 767 45.02 -16.85 16.95
CA VAL A 767 44.85 -15.87 15.87
C VAL A 767 45.23 -14.48 16.41
N ALA A 768 44.72 -14.07 17.55
CA ALA A 768 45.03 -12.79 18.19
C ALA A 768 46.55 -12.60 18.46
N ALA A 769 47.23 -13.67 18.83
CA ALA A 769 48.69 -13.62 19.06
C ALA A 769 49.51 -13.41 17.77
N ARG A 770 48.95 -13.73 16.61
CA ARG A 770 49.64 -13.63 15.29
C ARG A 770 49.35 -12.32 14.55
N VAL A 771 48.28 -11.65 14.93
CA VAL A 771 47.86 -10.39 14.33
C VAL A 771 48.74 -9.26 14.87
N LYS A 772 49.26 -8.42 13.94
CA LYS A 772 50.12 -7.28 14.28
C LYS A 772 49.33 -6.03 14.62
N ASP A 773 48.19 -5.86 13.99
CA ASP A 773 47.32 -4.71 14.23
C ASP A 773 46.64 -4.84 15.59
N THR A 774 46.80 -3.82 16.42
CA THR A 774 46.32 -3.82 17.81
C THR A 774 44.78 -3.83 17.86
N ASN A 775 44.13 -3.07 17.00
CA ASN A 775 42.65 -2.99 16.96
C ASN A 775 42.04 -4.33 16.54
N VAL A 776 42.62 -4.97 15.52
CA VAL A 776 42.21 -6.31 15.08
C VAL A 776 42.43 -7.34 16.20
N LYS A 777 43.56 -7.28 16.87
CA LYS A 777 43.87 -8.17 17.98
C LYS A 777 42.87 -8.03 19.12
N GLU A 778 42.55 -6.80 19.53
CA GLU A 778 41.55 -6.50 20.56
C GLU A 778 40.15 -6.95 20.13
N GLY A 779 39.75 -6.70 18.87
CA GLY A 779 38.48 -7.15 18.33
C GLY A 779 38.34 -8.68 18.33
N VAL A 780 39.39 -9.44 17.93
CA VAL A 780 39.36 -10.91 17.97
C VAL A 780 39.24 -11.41 19.41
N ILE A 781 39.93 -10.75 20.37
CA ILE A 781 39.81 -11.06 21.79
C ILE A 781 38.41 -10.79 22.31
N ALA A 782 37.80 -9.65 21.92
CA ALA A 782 36.44 -9.30 22.31
C ALA A 782 35.40 -10.32 21.78
N ILE A 783 35.51 -10.76 20.51
CA ILE A 783 34.67 -11.83 19.95
C ILE A 783 34.87 -13.14 20.73
N ARG A 784 36.14 -13.53 21.05
CA ARG A 784 36.44 -14.72 21.84
C ARG A 784 35.75 -14.67 23.21
N ASP A 785 35.88 -13.56 23.91
CA ASP A 785 35.35 -13.38 25.25
C ASP A 785 33.81 -13.34 25.24
N ALA A 786 33.19 -12.71 24.23
CA ALA A 786 31.74 -12.73 24.02
C ALA A 786 31.19 -14.13 23.69
N ILE A 787 31.94 -14.95 22.94
CA ILE A 787 31.61 -16.38 22.73
C ILE A 787 31.70 -17.16 24.03
N HIS A 788 32.72 -16.87 24.84
CA HIS A 788 32.89 -17.51 26.13
C HIS A 788 31.77 -17.16 27.11
N ASP A 789 31.34 -15.90 27.15
CA ASP A 789 30.24 -15.44 28.02
C ASP A 789 28.89 -16.12 27.66
N ALA A 790 28.72 -16.51 26.40
CA ALA A 790 27.54 -17.26 25.96
C ALA A 790 27.43 -18.68 26.59
N MET A 791 28.50 -19.22 27.15
CA MET A 791 28.43 -20.43 27.93
C MET A 791 27.60 -20.30 29.20
N PHE A 792 27.57 -19.11 29.78
CA PHE A 792 26.86 -18.82 31.02
C PHE A 792 25.48 -18.19 30.81
N LYS A 793 25.30 -17.56 29.66
CA LYS A 793 24.01 -16.92 29.29
C LYS A 793 23.56 -17.42 27.91
N PRO A 794 22.33 -17.97 27.76
CA PRO A 794 21.79 -18.31 26.45
C PRO A 794 21.71 -17.06 25.56
N GLY A 795 22.03 -17.21 24.29
CA GLY A 795 22.03 -16.11 23.34
C GLY A 795 23.42 -15.42 23.22
N GLY A 796 23.48 -14.37 22.44
CA GLY A 796 24.69 -13.57 22.24
C GLY A 796 25.45 -13.88 20.96
N VAL A 797 26.69 -13.42 20.89
CA VAL A 797 27.50 -13.41 19.67
C VAL A 797 27.67 -14.79 19.02
N ILE A 798 27.68 -15.88 19.79
CA ILE A 798 27.83 -17.24 19.24
C ILE A 798 26.68 -17.64 18.29
N GLU A 799 25.49 -17.14 18.53
CA GLU A 799 24.31 -17.46 17.70
C GLU A 799 24.35 -16.75 16.36
N THR A 800 25.04 -15.62 16.26
CA THR A 800 25.02 -14.74 15.09
C THR A 800 26.37 -14.64 14.37
N ILE A 801 27.47 -14.98 15.03
CA ILE A 801 28.83 -14.82 14.50
C ILE A 801 29.07 -15.67 13.23
N GLY A 802 28.38 -16.80 13.11
CA GLY A 802 28.43 -17.64 11.92
C GLY A 802 27.87 -16.93 10.68
N LEU A 803 26.76 -16.22 10.85
CA LEU A 803 26.17 -15.38 9.80
C LEU A 803 27.08 -14.21 9.44
N ALA A 804 27.59 -13.51 10.44
CA ALA A 804 28.54 -12.40 10.25
C ALA A 804 29.80 -12.87 9.51
N ALA A 805 30.36 -14.02 9.86
CA ALA A 805 31.54 -14.59 9.22
C ALA A 805 31.27 -15.01 7.76
N ARG A 806 30.13 -15.64 7.46
CA ARG A 806 29.73 -15.96 6.07
C ARG A 806 29.54 -14.69 5.25
N TRP A 807 28.90 -13.67 5.81
CA TRP A 807 28.74 -12.38 5.15
C TRP A 807 30.10 -11.71 4.88
N ALA A 808 31.00 -11.69 5.87
CA ALA A 808 32.37 -11.22 5.71
C ALA A 808 33.16 -12.00 4.65
N GLU A 809 32.98 -13.32 4.55
CA GLU A 809 33.58 -14.15 3.50
C GLU A 809 33.19 -13.65 2.11
N LEU A 810 31.90 -13.45 1.87
CA LEU A 810 31.37 -12.98 0.59
C LEU A 810 31.88 -11.57 0.23
N LEU A 811 31.92 -10.66 1.22
CA LEU A 811 32.45 -9.30 1.06
C LEU A 811 33.96 -9.27 0.75
N SER A 812 34.72 -10.28 1.25
CA SER A 812 36.18 -10.34 1.14
C SER A 812 36.68 -11.07 -0.12
N ARG A 813 35.82 -11.75 -0.85
CA ARG A 813 36.18 -12.40 -2.12
C ARG A 813 36.49 -11.32 -3.14
N LYS A 814 37.59 -11.55 -3.91
CA LYS A 814 37.92 -10.68 -5.05
C LYS A 814 36.90 -10.91 -6.16
N GLN A 815 36.53 -9.84 -6.84
CA GLN A 815 35.91 -9.90 -8.15
C GLN A 815 36.91 -10.56 -9.11
N GLU A 816 36.60 -11.68 -9.70
CA GLU A 816 37.39 -12.34 -10.74
C GLU A 816 37.21 -11.67 -12.10
#